data_5e22b7d1d538d3471108a2df42c63ea7
#
_entry.id   5e22b7d1d538d3471108a2df42c63ea7
#
_cell.length_a   1.000
_cell.length_b   1.000
_cell.length_c   1.000
_cell.angle_alpha   90.00
_cell.angle_beta   90.00
_cell.angle_gamma   90.00
#
_symmetry.space_group_name_H-M   'P 1'
#
loop_
_entity.id
_entity.type
_entity.pdbx_description
1 polymer ?
#
loop_
_entity_poly.entity_id
_entity_poly.type
_entity_poly.pdbx_seq_one_letter_code
_entity_poly.pdbx_strand_id
1 'polypeptide(L)'
;MSASHSSASRSQTIHRVEVRPGPGCVDVRGSSLLKRVVADGGAGARAINHAQVYFLSGDLNQVDLDFISRQLLADPVTQVAFAGASAVPNPGCTIEIHPLAGVTDPAAESVELAVEKLIGKVVRVQTGERWDFHGASVSEGLGVSAKYLANTVVQAVHAAPYMPTQFPAGAARVVEVKEIPLLKLNDDELEKLSRQAHLFLDLQEMRAIQAYYRGLSREPREIELETLAQTWSEHCVHKTLKSRVSYREKSLVMGSPSLLARAGKISGHSLGEVGEMVVDNLLKHTVAAATHSLMDATKPGSIDWCLSVFVDNAGVIAFDDTHALCMKVETHNHPSAIEPYGGAATGIGGCIRDVMGTGLAAKPIACTDVFCVAPPDVTVPKGCLPPARVLRQVVAGVRDYGNRMGIPTVNGGVWFDPRYVGNPLVYCGVVGLLPRELVRGVVRSGDRIIVLGGKTGRDGIHGATFSSTELTDSHADEFGHAVQIGNPVTQKKTLDAILAARDAGNKPLFHAITDCGAGGFSSAVGEMAKDIGAVVNLERAPLKYQGLTPTEVWISEAQERMVLSVAVANIAALQKLCDDHGVTLCDLGEFGTPNKELILLWNDLEMGRLSMDFLDGGLPNPVREAVWDGDWHARYAPVTAPSQKRSGGMLETLCALLAHANIGSKAWIIRQYDHEVQGTSVIKPLVGKFGAPGDAAVLQPLAHSTRGVSIANGLATGLAADPYIMTLVP
;
A
#
# COMPACT_ATOMS: atom_id res chain seq x y z
N MET A 1 38.16 5.53 -23.49
CA MET A 1 39.05 4.41 -23.13
C MET A 1 38.26 3.52 -22.19
N SER A 2 37.75 2.42 -22.71
CA SER A 2 36.93 1.45 -22.02
C SER A 2 37.79 0.59 -21.11
N ALA A 3 37.64 0.75 -19.82
CA ALA A 3 38.23 -0.19 -18.86
C ALA A 3 37.21 -1.32 -18.62
N SER A 4 37.43 -2.45 -19.26
CA SER A 4 36.73 -3.69 -19.00
C SER A 4 37.13 -4.19 -17.61
N HIS A 5 36.28 -4.00 -16.62
CA HIS A 5 36.39 -4.66 -15.32
C HIS A 5 35.78 -6.05 -15.41
N SER A 6 36.55 -7.04 -15.79
CA SER A 6 36.26 -8.44 -15.51
C SER A 6 36.52 -8.69 -14.01
N SER A 7 35.54 -8.49 -13.16
CA SER A 7 35.59 -8.94 -11.78
C SER A 7 35.27 -10.44 -11.75
N ALA A 8 36.32 -11.27 -11.72
CA ALA A 8 36.19 -12.64 -11.24
C ALA A 8 35.54 -12.57 -9.84
N SER A 9 34.40 -13.23 -9.64
CA SER A 9 33.69 -13.30 -8.36
C SER A 9 34.60 -14.05 -7.36
N ARG A 10 35.39 -13.29 -6.56
CA ARG A 10 35.88 -13.83 -5.30
C ARG A 10 34.65 -14.20 -4.47
N SER A 11 34.54 -15.44 -4.04
CA SER A 11 33.52 -15.85 -3.07
C SER A 11 33.70 -14.97 -1.83
N GLN A 12 32.81 -13.96 -1.68
CA GLN A 12 32.85 -13.10 -0.51
C GLN A 12 32.42 -13.92 0.69
N THR A 13 33.19 -13.89 1.75
CA THR A 13 32.82 -14.56 3.01
C THR A 13 31.56 -13.96 3.56
N ILE A 14 30.59 -14.80 3.91
CA ILE A 14 29.38 -14.38 4.60
C ILE A 14 29.60 -14.56 6.09
N HIS A 15 29.41 -13.49 6.84
CA HIS A 15 29.51 -13.45 8.30
C HIS A 15 28.11 -13.50 8.89
N ARG A 16 27.90 -14.34 9.90
CA ARG A 16 26.67 -14.42 10.67
C ARG A 16 26.85 -13.68 12.00
N VAL A 17 25.88 -12.85 12.36
CA VAL A 17 25.79 -12.19 13.68
C VAL A 17 24.40 -12.47 14.25
N GLU A 18 24.34 -12.93 15.51
CA GLU A 18 23.10 -13.07 16.26
C GLU A 18 23.06 -12.04 17.38
N VAL A 19 21.91 -11.35 17.50
CA VAL A 19 21.64 -10.40 18.56
C VAL A 19 20.56 -10.95 19.47
N ARG A 20 20.87 -11.03 20.76
CA ARG A 20 19.98 -11.60 21.81
C ARG A 20 19.84 -10.63 22.98
N PRO A 21 18.80 -10.81 23.84
CA PRO A 21 18.76 -10.12 25.12
C PRO A 21 20.03 -10.35 25.94
N GLY A 22 20.55 -9.31 26.56
CA GLY A 22 21.72 -9.34 27.40
C GLY A 22 21.50 -10.09 28.72
N PRO A 23 22.57 -10.41 29.48
CA PRO A 23 22.47 -11.06 30.78
C PRO A 23 21.58 -10.25 31.72
N GLY A 24 20.57 -10.92 32.32
CA GLY A 24 19.60 -10.28 33.21
C GLY A 24 18.45 -9.53 32.51
N CYS A 25 18.47 -9.41 31.19
CA CYS A 25 17.38 -8.81 30.41
C CYS A 25 16.33 -9.87 30.04
N VAL A 26 15.07 -9.45 30.08
CA VAL A 26 13.94 -10.36 29.72
C VAL A 26 13.86 -10.48 28.22
N ASP A 27 13.76 -11.70 27.71
CA ASP A 27 13.37 -11.97 26.32
C ASP A 27 11.86 -11.73 26.16
N VAL A 28 11.53 -10.50 25.78
CA VAL A 28 10.12 -10.08 25.63
C VAL A 28 9.44 -10.82 24.49
N ARG A 29 10.16 -11.06 23.37
CA ARG A 29 9.59 -11.75 22.20
C ARG A 29 9.34 -13.23 22.50
N GLY A 30 10.34 -13.92 23.04
CA GLY A 30 10.22 -15.32 23.45
C GLY A 30 9.14 -15.54 24.51
N SER A 31 9.13 -14.71 25.56
CA SER A 31 8.12 -14.76 26.62
C SER A 31 6.71 -14.48 26.12
N SER A 32 6.53 -13.54 25.20
CA SER A 32 5.24 -13.22 24.57
C SER A 32 4.72 -14.37 23.71
N LEU A 33 5.60 -15.00 22.93
CA LEU A 33 5.22 -16.16 22.13
C LEU A 33 4.83 -17.34 23.02
N LEU A 34 5.62 -17.62 24.06
CA LEU A 34 5.32 -18.70 25.01
C LEU A 34 3.94 -18.52 25.65
N LYS A 35 3.61 -17.32 26.12
CA LYS A 35 2.29 -17.03 26.71
C LYS A 35 1.15 -17.33 25.74
N ARG A 36 1.32 -16.99 24.46
CA ARG A 36 0.31 -17.29 23.43
C ARG A 36 0.17 -18.78 23.16
N VAL A 37 1.31 -19.46 23.01
CA VAL A 37 1.32 -20.92 22.78
C VAL A 37 0.62 -21.67 23.94
N VAL A 38 0.91 -21.27 25.16
CA VAL A 38 0.29 -21.87 26.36
C VAL A 38 -1.21 -21.57 26.45
N ALA A 39 -1.61 -20.31 26.16
CA ALA A 39 -3.02 -19.91 26.18
C ALA A 39 -3.88 -20.67 25.17
N ASP A 40 -3.29 -21.05 24.03
CA ASP A 40 -3.96 -21.84 23.00
C ASP A 40 -3.87 -23.37 23.22
N GLY A 41 -3.47 -23.81 24.41
CA GLY A 41 -3.34 -25.22 24.74
C GLY A 41 -2.14 -25.92 24.06
N GLY A 42 -1.20 -25.17 23.50
CA GLY A 42 0.01 -25.72 22.90
C GLY A 42 0.94 -26.32 23.95
N ALA A 43 1.32 -27.57 23.74
CA ALA A 43 2.16 -28.32 24.65
C ALA A 43 3.64 -28.32 24.25
N GLY A 44 4.53 -28.67 25.15
CA GLY A 44 5.92 -29.02 24.92
C GLY A 44 6.92 -27.92 25.26
N ALA A 45 6.72 -26.69 24.80
CA ALA A 45 7.69 -25.63 25.09
C ALA A 45 7.60 -25.11 26.53
N ARG A 46 8.69 -25.23 27.28
CA ARG A 46 8.82 -24.69 28.66
C ARG A 46 9.38 -23.28 28.70
N ALA A 47 10.18 -22.94 27.70
CA ALA A 47 10.67 -21.61 27.46
C ALA A 47 10.91 -21.43 25.94
N ILE A 48 10.84 -20.20 25.46
CA ILE A 48 11.15 -19.83 24.08
C ILE A 48 12.12 -18.66 24.14
N ASN A 49 13.24 -18.76 23.43
CA ASN A 49 14.19 -17.67 23.29
C ASN A 49 14.23 -17.18 21.85
N HIS A 50 14.42 -15.88 21.68
CA HIS A 50 14.52 -15.22 20.39
C HIS A 50 15.90 -14.65 20.15
N ALA A 51 16.35 -14.69 18.89
CA ALA A 51 17.49 -13.90 18.40
C ALA A 51 17.16 -13.25 17.05
N GLN A 52 17.61 -12.03 16.87
CA GLN A 52 17.69 -11.42 15.55
C GLN A 52 18.96 -11.93 14.86
N VAL A 53 18.86 -12.36 13.60
CA VAL A 53 19.97 -12.87 12.81
C VAL A 53 20.31 -11.89 11.69
N TYR A 54 21.61 -11.67 11.49
CA TYR A 54 22.13 -10.87 10.39
C TYR A 54 23.20 -11.66 9.65
N PHE A 55 23.11 -11.68 8.33
CA PHE A 55 24.18 -12.14 7.44
C PHE A 55 24.78 -10.94 6.74
N LEU A 56 26.10 -10.78 6.82
CA LEU A 56 26.83 -9.68 6.21
C LEU A 56 27.86 -10.24 5.21
N SER A 57 27.86 -9.71 4.01
CA SER A 57 28.85 -10.06 2.97
C SER A 57 29.50 -8.78 2.45
N GLY A 58 30.82 -8.76 2.45
CA GLY A 58 31.63 -7.61 2.03
C GLY A 58 33.09 -7.79 2.41
N ASP A 59 33.91 -6.78 2.14
CA ASP A 59 35.31 -6.76 2.56
C ASP A 59 35.41 -6.29 4.03
N LEU A 60 34.98 -7.18 4.94
CA LEU A 60 34.96 -6.95 6.39
C LEU A 60 36.06 -7.72 7.10
N ASN A 61 36.87 -7.01 7.89
CA ASN A 61 37.80 -7.61 8.82
C ASN A 61 37.17 -7.81 10.21
N GLN A 62 37.90 -8.41 11.15
CA GLN A 62 37.37 -8.69 12.49
C GLN A 62 37.02 -7.42 13.27
N VAL A 63 37.80 -6.34 13.08
CA VAL A 63 37.53 -5.04 13.76
C VAL A 63 36.22 -4.42 13.25
N ASP A 64 35.99 -4.49 11.94
CA ASP A 64 34.73 -4.03 11.34
C ASP A 64 33.54 -4.82 11.88
N LEU A 65 33.66 -6.16 11.94
CA LEU A 65 32.61 -7.04 12.44
C LEU A 65 32.30 -6.78 13.93
N ASP A 66 33.33 -6.61 14.74
CA ASP A 66 33.15 -6.29 16.16
C ASP A 66 32.50 -4.93 16.35
N PHE A 67 32.86 -3.92 15.54
CA PHE A 67 32.26 -2.61 15.56
C PHE A 67 30.77 -2.68 15.12
N ILE A 68 30.48 -3.27 13.96
CA ILE A 68 29.12 -3.43 13.45
C ILE A 68 28.25 -4.17 14.48
N SER A 69 28.73 -5.28 14.99
CA SER A 69 27.97 -6.13 15.91
C SER A 69 27.60 -5.42 17.21
N ARG A 70 28.53 -4.68 17.80
CA ARG A 70 28.38 -4.08 19.15
C ARG A 70 27.86 -2.66 19.13
N GLN A 71 28.13 -1.89 18.07
CA GLN A 71 27.79 -0.45 18.04
C GLN A 71 26.60 -0.15 17.13
N LEU A 72 26.30 -1.06 16.18
CA LEU A 72 25.20 -0.86 15.24
C LEU A 72 24.05 -1.86 15.44
N LEU A 73 24.35 -3.16 15.54
CA LEU A 73 23.33 -4.21 15.55
C LEU A 73 22.73 -4.48 16.93
N ALA A 74 23.52 -4.40 17.99
CA ALA A 74 23.09 -4.67 19.35
C ALA A 74 22.95 -3.36 20.16
N ASP A 75 21.84 -3.23 20.88
CA ASP A 75 21.72 -2.20 21.91
C ASP A 75 22.66 -2.53 23.08
N PRO A 76 23.64 -1.65 23.40
CA PRO A 76 24.68 -1.98 24.36
C PRO A 76 24.20 -2.14 25.81
N VAL A 77 22.96 -1.71 26.11
CA VAL A 77 22.38 -1.79 27.46
C VAL A 77 21.55 -3.07 27.64
N THR A 78 20.80 -3.45 26.62
CA THR A 78 19.79 -4.53 26.73
C THR A 78 20.11 -5.75 25.90
N GLN A 79 21.13 -5.70 25.03
CA GLN A 79 21.42 -6.78 24.08
C GLN A 79 22.89 -7.13 24.03
N VAL A 80 23.16 -8.34 23.52
CA VAL A 80 24.50 -8.84 23.21
C VAL A 80 24.52 -9.42 21.82
N ALA A 81 25.63 -9.22 21.10
CA ALA A 81 25.87 -9.79 19.78
C ALA A 81 26.86 -10.98 19.86
N PHE A 82 26.61 -11.99 19.06
CA PHE A 82 27.44 -13.17 18.91
C PHE A 82 27.86 -13.34 17.45
N ALA A 83 29.13 -13.55 17.20
CA ALA A 83 29.61 -13.96 15.89
C ALA A 83 29.33 -15.48 15.68
N GLY A 84 28.72 -15.81 14.54
CA GLY A 84 28.24 -17.16 14.26
C GLY A 84 26.90 -17.51 14.94
N ALA A 85 26.55 -18.80 14.90
CA ALA A 85 25.36 -19.29 15.61
C ALA A 85 25.69 -19.47 17.10
N SER A 86 24.95 -18.77 17.96
CA SER A 86 25.16 -18.88 19.40
C SER A 86 24.72 -20.24 19.92
N ALA A 87 25.53 -20.82 20.81
CA ALA A 87 25.16 -22.04 21.50
C ALA A 87 24.06 -21.73 22.56
N VAL A 88 22.88 -22.30 22.36
CA VAL A 88 21.80 -22.28 23.37
C VAL A 88 21.82 -23.64 24.09
N PRO A 89 21.97 -23.68 25.42
CA PRO A 89 21.97 -24.95 26.14
C PRO A 89 20.66 -25.70 25.93
N ASN A 90 20.74 -26.90 25.34
CA ASN A 90 19.64 -27.85 25.19
C ASN A 90 18.31 -27.25 24.70
N PRO A 91 18.23 -26.53 23.56
CA PRO A 91 16.95 -26.30 22.94
C PRO A 91 16.36 -27.66 22.51
N GLY A 92 15.10 -27.90 22.72
CA GLY A 92 14.43 -29.09 22.16
C GLY A 92 14.44 -29.00 20.63
N CYS A 93 14.18 -27.79 20.08
CA CYS A 93 14.39 -27.48 18.66
C CYS A 93 14.71 -26.02 18.44
N THR A 94 15.34 -25.73 17.28
CA THR A 94 15.58 -24.38 16.78
C THR A 94 14.85 -24.21 15.46
N ILE A 95 14.12 -23.12 15.31
CA ILE A 95 13.47 -22.71 14.05
C ILE A 95 14.04 -21.36 13.64
N GLU A 96 14.47 -21.25 12.39
CA GLU A 96 14.89 -19.98 11.80
C GLU A 96 13.98 -19.58 10.64
N ILE A 97 13.73 -18.29 10.54
CA ILE A 97 12.81 -17.69 9.57
C ILE A 97 13.55 -16.56 8.87
N HIS A 98 13.66 -16.65 7.55
CA HIS A 98 14.38 -15.67 6.72
C HIS A 98 13.51 -15.22 5.55
N PRO A 99 13.62 -13.96 5.08
CA PRO A 99 12.96 -13.53 3.84
C PRO A 99 13.36 -14.41 2.65
N LEU A 100 12.41 -14.68 1.77
CA LEU A 100 12.67 -15.34 0.48
C LEU A 100 13.50 -14.42 -0.43
N ALA A 101 14.17 -15.03 -1.40
CA ALA A 101 14.91 -14.28 -2.42
C ALA A 101 13.98 -13.33 -3.19
N GLY A 102 14.36 -12.06 -3.29
CA GLY A 102 13.58 -11.03 -3.97
C GLY A 102 12.57 -10.30 -3.09
N VAL A 103 12.28 -10.78 -1.89
CA VAL A 103 11.47 -10.06 -0.90
C VAL A 103 12.29 -8.91 -0.32
N THR A 104 11.70 -7.72 -0.27
CA THR A 104 12.34 -6.55 0.32
C THR A 104 12.58 -6.75 1.82
N ASP A 105 13.79 -6.45 2.26
CA ASP A 105 14.23 -6.52 3.66
C ASP A 105 14.64 -5.11 4.13
N PRO A 106 13.71 -4.29 4.65
CA PRO A 106 13.99 -2.92 5.06
C PRO A 106 15.01 -2.81 6.19
N ALA A 107 15.11 -3.83 7.03
CA ALA A 107 16.10 -3.87 8.10
C ALA A 107 17.51 -4.07 7.52
N ALA A 108 17.66 -4.97 6.56
CA ALA A 108 18.90 -5.20 5.84
C ALA A 108 19.37 -3.93 5.11
N GLU A 109 18.50 -3.28 4.36
CA GLU A 109 18.79 -2.02 3.65
C GLU A 109 19.26 -0.92 4.61
N SER A 110 18.62 -0.82 5.79
CA SER A 110 19.00 0.15 6.81
C SER A 110 20.39 -0.13 7.38
N VAL A 111 20.74 -1.40 7.59
CA VAL A 111 22.07 -1.82 8.06
C VAL A 111 23.12 -1.57 6.98
N GLU A 112 22.86 -1.90 5.72
CA GLU A 112 23.77 -1.63 4.59
C GLU A 112 24.14 -0.15 4.53
N LEU A 113 23.14 0.73 4.56
CA LEU A 113 23.33 2.18 4.56
C LEU A 113 24.10 2.69 5.78
N ALA A 114 23.81 2.14 6.97
CA ALA A 114 24.49 2.54 8.20
C ALA A 114 25.97 2.11 8.19
N VAL A 115 26.26 0.90 7.72
CA VAL A 115 27.64 0.41 7.58
C VAL A 115 28.43 1.28 6.61
N GLU A 116 27.85 1.58 5.44
CA GLU A 116 28.51 2.45 4.45
C GLU A 116 28.82 3.83 5.04
N LYS A 117 27.88 4.44 5.77
CA LYS A 117 28.10 5.76 6.38
C LYS A 117 29.08 5.76 7.56
N LEU A 118 29.09 4.70 8.38
CA LEU A 118 29.89 4.65 9.59
C LEU A 118 31.34 4.23 9.36
N ILE A 119 31.57 3.29 8.43
CA ILE A 119 32.91 2.73 8.17
C ILE A 119 33.38 2.85 6.73
N GLY A 120 32.57 3.46 5.84
CA GLY A 120 32.92 3.68 4.43
C GLY A 120 33.00 2.40 3.59
N LYS A 121 32.38 1.29 4.02
CA LYS A 121 32.40 0.00 3.33
C LYS A 121 31.02 -0.38 2.81
N VAL A 122 30.97 -0.82 1.57
CA VAL A 122 29.76 -1.37 0.98
C VAL A 122 29.63 -2.83 1.37
N VAL A 123 28.50 -3.18 1.97
CA VAL A 123 28.15 -4.55 2.36
C VAL A 123 26.80 -4.94 1.78
N ARG A 124 26.55 -6.23 1.66
CA ARG A 124 25.21 -6.78 1.47
C ARG A 124 24.76 -7.44 2.76
N VAL A 125 23.50 -7.22 3.12
CA VAL A 125 22.91 -7.74 4.36
C VAL A 125 21.65 -8.54 4.04
N GLN A 126 21.41 -9.59 4.81
CA GLN A 126 20.12 -10.27 4.92
C GLN A 126 19.80 -10.43 6.39
N THR A 127 18.52 -10.34 6.76
CA THR A 127 18.10 -10.55 8.13
C THR A 127 17.32 -11.85 8.30
N GLY A 128 17.07 -12.22 9.54
CA GLY A 128 16.21 -13.34 9.91
C GLY A 128 15.96 -13.37 11.40
N GLU A 129 15.10 -14.26 11.81
CA GLU A 129 14.77 -14.49 13.21
C GLU A 129 15.07 -15.94 13.58
N ARG A 130 15.64 -16.14 14.75
CA ARG A 130 15.87 -17.46 15.34
C ARG A 130 15.02 -17.62 16.60
N TRP A 131 14.38 -18.77 16.71
CA TRP A 131 13.52 -19.15 17.81
C TRP A 131 13.97 -20.51 18.38
N ASP A 132 14.42 -20.51 19.62
CA ASP A 132 14.87 -21.70 20.33
C ASP A 132 13.77 -22.15 21.31
N PHE A 133 13.20 -23.33 21.07
CA PHE A 133 12.10 -23.89 21.85
C PHE A 133 12.65 -24.94 22.83
N HIS A 134 12.58 -24.66 24.12
CA HIS A 134 13.04 -25.58 25.16
C HIS A 134 11.95 -26.59 25.50
N GLY A 135 12.24 -27.85 25.32
CA GLY A 135 11.34 -28.98 25.63
C GLY A 135 10.38 -29.36 24.50
N ALA A 136 10.34 -28.61 23.39
CA ALA A 136 9.49 -28.96 22.25
C ALA A 136 10.27 -29.76 21.20
N SER A 137 9.58 -30.63 20.49
CA SER A 137 10.07 -31.33 19.31
C SER A 137 10.14 -30.39 18.07
N VAL A 138 10.85 -30.81 17.03
CA VAL A 138 10.90 -30.07 15.76
C VAL A 138 9.53 -29.90 15.13
N SER A 139 8.68 -30.94 15.18
CA SER A 139 7.32 -30.88 14.65
C SER A 139 6.46 -29.86 15.39
N GLU A 140 6.56 -29.79 16.71
CA GLU A 140 5.85 -28.80 17.54
C GLU A 140 6.36 -27.37 17.23
N GLY A 141 7.68 -27.19 17.11
CA GLY A 141 8.29 -25.91 16.74
C GLY A 141 7.85 -25.42 15.34
N LEU A 142 7.79 -26.30 14.35
CA LEU A 142 7.26 -25.99 13.03
C LEU A 142 5.78 -25.64 13.06
N GLY A 143 4.97 -26.36 13.86
CA GLY A 143 3.55 -26.05 14.07
C GLY A 143 3.34 -24.65 14.69
N VAL A 144 4.13 -24.31 15.70
CA VAL A 144 4.13 -22.97 16.31
C VAL A 144 4.56 -21.92 15.30
N SER A 145 5.61 -22.19 14.52
CA SER A 145 6.09 -21.28 13.47
C SER A 145 5.00 -20.99 12.44
N ALA A 146 4.36 -22.00 11.89
CA ALA A 146 3.28 -21.86 10.92
C ALA A 146 2.08 -21.08 11.47
N LYS A 147 1.75 -21.29 12.74
CA LYS A 147 0.60 -20.63 13.36
C LYS A 147 0.85 -19.18 13.76
N TYR A 148 2.07 -18.84 14.23
CA TYR A 148 2.32 -17.56 14.90
C TYR A 148 3.42 -16.69 14.31
N LEU A 149 4.40 -17.28 13.58
CA LEU A 149 5.64 -16.59 13.23
C LEU A 149 5.81 -16.39 11.73
N ALA A 150 5.89 -17.48 10.97
CA ALA A 150 6.25 -17.44 9.57
C ALA A 150 5.05 -17.31 8.62
N ASN A 151 5.23 -16.57 7.55
CA ASN A 151 4.40 -16.61 6.36
C ASN A 151 5.24 -17.14 5.19
N THR A 152 4.96 -18.36 4.76
CA THR A 152 5.75 -19.04 3.72
C THR A 152 5.62 -18.41 2.33
N VAL A 153 4.68 -17.49 2.15
CA VAL A 153 4.55 -16.67 0.94
C VAL A 153 5.76 -15.74 0.75
N VAL A 154 6.29 -15.20 1.84
CA VAL A 154 7.41 -14.24 1.84
C VAL A 154 8.62 -14.70 2.64
N GLN A 155 8.56 -15.85 3.32
CA GLN A 155 9.60 -16.32 4.24
C GLN A 155 9.90 -17.82 4.09
N ALA A 156 11.18 -18.16 4.17
CA ALA A 156 11.66 -19.52 4.32
C ALA A 156 11.77 -19.90 5.79
N VAL A 157 11.41 -21.16 6.12
CA VAL A 157 11.48 -21.73 7.49
C VAL A 157 12.50 -22.86 7.50
N HIS A 158 13.46 -22.78 8.42
CA HIS A 158 14.52 -23.78 8.61
C HIS A 158 14.39 -24.38 10.01
N ALA A 159 14.46 -25.71 10.09
CA ALA A 159 14.38 -26.45 11.36
C ALA A 159 15.76 -26.61 12.06
N ALA A 160 16.72 -25.78 11.70
CA ALA A 160 18.06 -25.71 12.25
C ALA A 160 18.68 -24.33 11.94
N PRO A 161 19.78 -23.95 12.60
CA PRO A 161 20.51 -22.74 12.21
C PRO A 161 20.91 -22.76 10.74
N TYR A 162 20.49 -21.71 10.02
CA TYR A 162 20.71 -21.53 8.60
C TYR A 162 21.97 -20.71 8.33
N MET A 163 22.70 -21.05 7.29
CA MET A 163 23.84 -20.27 6.80
C MET A 163 23.81 -20.26 5.27
N PRO A 164 23.56 -19.11 4.63
CA PRO A 164 23.57 -19.02 3.18
C PRO A 164 24.98 -19.22 2.63
N THR A 165 25.11 -19.95 1.54
CA THR A 165 26.37 -20.12 0.82
C THR A 165 26.71 -18.92 -0.07
N GLN A 166 25.68 -18.24 -0.54
CA GLN A 166 25.76 -17.03 -1.35
C GLN A 166 24.48 -16.21 -1.17
N PHE A 167 24.58 -14.91 -1.34
CA PHE A 167 23.39 -14.08 -1.44
C PHE A 167 22.75 -14.22 -2.84
N PRO A 168 21.42 -14.20 -2.93
CA PRO A 168 20.76 -14.22 -4.23
C PRO A 168 21.29 -13.08 -5.10
N ALA A 169 21.79 -13.41 -6.27
CA ALA A 169 22.19 -12.44 -7.28
C ALA A 169 21.29 -12.61 -8.49
N GLY A 170 20.74 -11.52 -8.98
CA GLY A 170 20.03 -11.53 -10.26
C GLY A 170 21.01 -11.84 -11.39
N ALA A 171 20.63 -12.71 -12.31
CA ALA A 171 21.39 -12.94 -13.53
C ALA A 171 21.06 -11.85 -14.56
N ALA A 172 22.07 -11.27 -15.18
CA ALA A 172 21.85 -10.39 -16.31
C ALA A 172 21.09 -11.12 -17.42
N ARG A 173 20.02 -10.53 -17.93
CA ARG A 173 19.25 -11.08 -19.05
C ARG A 173 19.53 -10.30 -20.32
N VAL A 174 19.50 -10.99 -21.46
CA VAL A 174 19.47 -10.32 -22.76
C VAL A 174 18.10 -9.70 -22.90
N VAL A 175 18.07 -8.41 -23.24
CA VAL A 175 16.82 -7.68 -23.47
C VAL A 175 16.44 -7.83 -24.93
N GLU A 176 15.23 -8.31 -25.16
CA GLU A 176 14.65 -8.49 -26.48
C GLU A 176 13.28 -7.81 -26.54
N VAL A 177 12.93 -7.27 -27.70
CA VAL A 177 11.58 -6.77 -27.96
C VAL A 177 10.68 -7.95 -28.23
N LYS A 178 9.71 -8.18 -27.37
CA LYS A 178 8.78 -9.31 -27.47
C LYS A 178 7.45 -8.82 -28.06
N GLU A 179 7.15 -9.26 -29.27
CA GLU A 179 5.86 -9.05 -29.91
C GLU A 179 4.88 -10.15 -29.49
N ILE A 180 3.62 -9.78 -29.26
CA ILE A 180 2.56 -10.69 -28.87
C ILE A 180 1.59 -10.85 -30.04
N PRO A 181 1.43 -12.05 -30.60
CA PRO A 181 0.52 -12.29 -31.72
C PRO A 181 -0.93 -12.10 -31.25
N LEU A 182 -1.54 -10.97 -31.61
CA LEU A 182 -2.88 -10.57 -31.21
C LEU A 182 -3.84 -10.42 -32.42
N LEU A 183 -3.34 -9.96 -33.57
CA LEU A 183 -4.18 -9.50 -34.65
C LEU A 183 -5.13 -10.56 -35.23
N LYS A 184 -4.74 -11.83 -35.18
CA LYS A 184 -5.48 -12.96 -35.80
C LYS A 184 -6.27 -13.79 -34.79
N LEU A 185 -6.18 -13.50 -33.50
CA LEU A 185 -6.85 -14.27 -32.47
C LEU A 185 -8.37 -14.09 -32.55
N ASN A 186 -9.08 -15.17 -32.31
CA ASN A 186 -10.54 -15.17 -32.11
C ASN A 186 -10.85 -14.79 -30.62
N ASP A 187 -12.13 -14.68 -30.29
CA ASP A 187 -12.59 -14.25 -28.98
C ASP A 187 -12.12 -15.13 -27.83
N ASP A 188 -12.23 -16.47 -28.00
CA ASP A 188 -11.80 -17.42 -26.96
C ASP A 188 -10.27 -17.33 -26.72
N GLU A 189 -9.51 -17.13 -27.80
CA GLU A 189 -8.05 -16.96 -27.74
C GLU A 189 -7.66 -15.63 -27.11
N LEU A 190 -8.42 -14.55 -27.35
CA LEU A 190 -8.23 -13.25 -26.69
C LEU A 190 -8.45 -13.34 -25.18
N GLU A 191 -9.56 -13.96 -24.74
CA GLU A 191 -9.82 -14.18 -23.32
C GLU A 191 -8.73 -15.06 -22.66
N LYS A 192 -8.32 -16.11 -23.37
CA LYS A 192 -7.26 -17.00 -22.88
C LYS A 192 -5.93 -16.27 -22.75
N LEU A 193 -5.56 -15.45 -23.73
CA LEU A 193 -4.35 -14.63 -23.67
C LEU A 193 -4.40 -13.69 -22.47
N SER A 194 -5.51 -12.96 -22.29
CA SER A 194 -5.67 -12.02 -21.17
C SER A 194 -5.48 -12.71 -19.81
N ARG A 195 -6.06 -13.90 -19.62
CA ARG A 195 -5.91 -14.66 -18.37
C ARG A 195 -4.50 -15.19 -18.17
N GLN A 196 -3.90 -15.79 -19.21
CA GLN A 196 -2.57 -16.41 -19.12
C GLN A 196 -1.43 -15.40 -18.94
N ALA A 197 -1.60 -14.20 -19.49
CA ALA A 197 -0.65 -13.10 -19.33
C ALA A 197 -0.97 -12.20 -18.12
N HIS A 198 -1.96 -12.56 -17.28
CA HIS A 198 -2.39 -11.76 -16.11
C HIS A 198 -2.76 -10.31 -16.43
N LEU A 199 -3.26 -10.05 -17.65
CA LEU A 199 -3.71 -8.71 -18.04
C LEU A 199 -5.05 -8.34 -17.40
N PHE A 200 -5.90 -9.33 -17.12
CA PHE A 200 -7.25 -9.19 -16.56
C PHE A 200 -8.14 -8.18 -17.29
N LEU A 201 -7.93 -8.07 -18.61
CA LEU A 201 -8.76 -7.28 -19.52
C LEU A 201 -9.94 -8.17 -19.99
N ASP A 202 -11.12 -7.57 -20.10
CA ASP A 202 -12.28 -8.26 -20.61
C ASP A 202 -12.24 -8.39 -22.15
N LEU A 203 -13.17 -9.17 -22.72
CA LEU A 203 -13.20 -9.42 -24.16
C LEU A 203 -13.40 -8.13 -24.97
N GLN A 204 -14.20 -7.18 -24.50
CA GLN A 204 -14.43 -5.92 -25.21
C GLN A 204 -13.18 -5.06 -25.24
N GLU A 205 -12.46 -5.02 -24.13
CA GLU A 205 -11.17 -4.33 -24.00
C GLU A 205 -10.12 -4.98 -24.93
N MET A 206 -10.01 -6.31 -24.90
CA MET A 206 -9.10 -7.03 -25.79
C MET A 206 -9.42 -6.82 -27.28
N ARG A 207 -10.69 -6.76 -27.65
CA ARG A 207 -11.12 -6.42 -29.02
C ARG A 207 -10.77 -4.98 -29.40
N ALA A 208 -10.93 -4.02 -28.50
CA ALA A 208 -10.54 -2.62 -28.71
C ALA A 208 -9.04 -2.51 -28.99
N ILE A 209 -8.21 -3.20 -28.19
CA ILE A 209 -6.76 -3.28 -28.39
C ILE A 209 -6.43 -3.94 -29.73
N GLN A 210 -7.06 -5.07 -30.05
CA GLN A 210 -6.86 -5.76 -31.32
C GLN A 210 -7.21 -4.85 -32.51
N ALA A 211 -8.32 -4.12 -32.45
CA ALA A 211 -8.74 -3.18 -33.50
C ALA A 211 -7.73 -2.04 -33.67
N TYR A 212 -7.22 -1.49 -32.59
CA TYR A 212 -6.19 -0.44 -32.61
C TYR A 212 -4.92 -0.91 -33.32
N TYR A 213 -4.38 -2.08 -32.94
CA TYR A 213 -3.15 -2.61 -33.54
C TYR A 213 -3.35 -3.10 -35.00
N ARG A 214 -4.56 -3.57 -35.35
CA ARG A 214 -4.93 -3.80 -36.77
C ARG A 214 -4.85 -2.51 -37.59
N GLY A 215 -5.30 -1.38 -37.03
CA GLY A 215 -5.17 -0.07 -37.64
C GLY A 215 -3.71 0.36 -37.85
N LEU A 216 -2.83 -0.02 -36.95
CA LEU A 216 -1.38 0.22 -37.04
C LEU A 216 -0.65 -0.81 -37.93
N SER A 217 -1.32 -1.88 -38.38
CA SER A 217 -0.76 -2.97 -39.17
C SER A 217 0.49 -3.63 -38.55
N ARG A 218 0.55 -3.70 -37.20
CA ARG A 218 1.61 -4.38 -36.46
C ARG A 218 1.06 -5.09 -35.22
N GLU A 219 1.77 -6.11 -34.76
CA GLU A 219 1.48 -6.75 -33.48
C GLU A 219 1.86 -5.81 -32.32
N PRO A 220 1.16 -5.89 -31.16
CA PRO A 220 1.58 -5.19 -29.95
C PRO A 220 2.84 -5.81 -29.35
N ARG A 221 3.62 -4.99 -28.70
CA ARG A 221 4.72 -5.46 -27.87
C ARG A 221 4.24 -5.76 -26.44
N GLU A 222 4.89 -6.69 -25.76
CA GLU A 222 4.52 -7.09 -24.39
C GLU A 222 4.35 -5.88 -23.47
N ILE A 223 5.31 -4.97 -23.43
CA ILE A 223 5.28 -3.76 -22.59
C ILE A 223 4.12 -2.80 -22.91
N GLU A 224 3.66 -2.79 -24.18
CA GLU A 224 2.51 -1.98 -24.59
C GLU A 224 1.19 -2.58 -24.07
N LEU A 225 1.04 -3.91 -24.15
CA LEU A 225 -0.13 -4.60 -23.58
C LEU A 225 -0.18 -4.46 -22.06
N GLU A 226 0.96 -4.61 -21.40
CA GLU A 226 1.06 -4.39 -19.95
C GLU A 226 0.72 -2.95 -19.56
N THR A 227 1.21 -1.95 -20.31
CA THR A 227 0.86 -0.54 -20.08
C THR A 227 -0.67 -0.32 -20.16
N LEU A 228 -1.31 -0.88 -21.19
CA LEU A 228 -2.76 -0.81 -21.34
C LEU A 228 -3.48 -1.54 -20.20
N ALA A 229 -3.04 -2.74 -19.83
CA ALA A 229 -3.65 -3.52 -18.77
C ALA A 229 -3.57 -2.80 -17.41
N GLN A 230 -2.42 -2.23 -17.06
CA GLN A 230 -2.24 -1.45 -15.83
C GLN A 230 -3.13 -0.20 -15.85
N THR A 231 -3.04 0.62 -16.91
CA THR A 231 -3.81 1.86 -17.04
C THR A 231 -5.32 1.59 -17.05
N TRP A 232 -5.78 0.54 -17.75
CA TRP A 232 -7.19 0.17 -17.85
C TRP A 232 -7.67 -0.75 -16.72
N SER A 233 -6.89 -0.95 -15.68
CA SER A 233 -7.32 -1.74 -14.52
C SER A 233 -8.47 -1.06 -13.78
N GLU A 234 -9.30 -1.83 -13.05
CA GLU A 234 -10.33 -1.27 -12.17
C GLU A 234 -9.71 -0.34 -11.12
N HIS A 235 -8.51 -0.67 -10.68
CA HIS A 235 -7.76 0.13 -9.68
C HIS A 235 -7.42 1.52 -10.21
N CYS A 236 -6.83 1.63 -11.41
CA CYS A 236 -6.34 2.92 -11.93
C CYS A 236 -7.46 3.78 -12.53
N VAL A 237 -8.39 3.19 -13.28
CA VAL A 237 -9.43 3.94 -14.00
C VAL A 237 -10.74 4.02 -13.24
N HIS A 238 -10.99 3.14 -12.27
CA HIS A 238 -12.29 3.00 -11.60
C HIS A 238 -13.43 2.71 -12.59
N LYS A 239 -13.24 1.69 -13.44
CA LYS A 239 -14.16 1.35 -14.54
C LYS A 239 -15.64 1.27 -14.11
N THR A 240 -15.89 0.60 -12.98
CA THR A 240 -17.25 0.44 -12.45
C THR A 240 -17.87 1.77 -12.06
N LEU A 241 -17.14 2.62 -11.34
CA LEU A 241 -17.62 3.92 -10.90
C LEU A 241 -17.77 4.95 -12.03
N LYS A 242 -16.95 4.80 -13.09
CA LYS A 242 -17.05 5.67 -14.28
C LYS A 242 -17.93 5.10 -15.38
N SER A 243 -18.48 3.88 -15.21
CA SER A 243 -19.29 3.23 -16.23
C SER A 243 -20.64 3.91 -16.44
N ARG A 244 -21.21 3.64 -17.63
CA ARG A 244 -22.59 3.92 -17.95
C ARG A 244 -23.47 2.83 -17.35
N VAL A 245 -24.52 3.20 -16.60
CA VAL A 245 -25.37 2.26 -15.88
C VAL A 245 -26.82 2.42 -16.32
N SER A 246 -27.43 1.33 -16.79
CA SER A 246 -28.88 1.20 -16.96
C SER A 246 -29.48 0.68 -15.65
N TYR A 247 -30.17 1.54 -14.94
CA TYR A 247 -30.75 1.22 -13.63
C TYR A 247 -32.25 0.98 -13.74
N ARG A 248 -32.76 -0.11 -13.13
CA ARG A 248 -34.16 -0.48 -13.08
C ARG A 248 -34.61 -0.83 -11.66
N GLU A 249 -35.86 -0.45 -11.31
CA GLU A 249 -36.53 -0.89 -10.08
C GLU A 249 -37.52 -2.02 -10.40
N LYS A 250 -37.41 -3.18 -9.75
CA LYS A 250 -38.32 -4.32 -9.97
C LYS A 250 -39.63 -4.22 -9.21
N SER A 251 -39.68 -3.57 -8.06
CA SER A 251 -40.88 -3.38 -7.29
C SER A 251 -40.82 -2.07 -6.49
N LEU A 252 -41.91 -1.35 -6.49
CA LEU A 252 -42.12 -0.21 -5.59
C LEU A 252 -42.74 -0.76 -4.31
N VAL A 253 -42.02 -0.74 -3.20
CA VAL A 253 -42.62 -0.97 -1.88
C VAL A 253 -43.65 0.12 -1.64
N MET A 254 -44.92 -0.27 -1.45
CA MET A 254 -46.00 0.69 -1.20
C MET A 254 -45.64 1.61 -0.02
N GLY A 255 -45.49 2.90 -0.28
CA GLY A 255 -45.21 3.93 0.73
C GLY A 255 -43.76 4.44 0.76
N SER A 256 -42.82 3.84 0.04
CA SER A 256 -41.46 4.43 -0.14
C SER A 256 -41.42 5.22 -1.46
N PRO A 257 -40.99 6.50 -1.43
CA PRO A 257 -40.71 7.21 -2.68
C PRO A 257 -39.65 6.46 -3.45
N SER A 258 -39.89 6.18 -4.74
CA SER A 258 -38.90 5.52 -5.58
C SER A 258 -37.59 6.29 -5.53
N LEU A 259 -36.46 5.58 -5.51
CA LEU A 259 -35.13 6.21 -5.59
C LEU A 259 -35.00 7.06 -6.85
N LEU A 260 -35.67 6.66 -7.95
CA LEU A 260 -35.78 7.42 -9.19
C LEU A 260 -36.51 8.73 -9.03
N ALA A 261 -37.61 8.77 -8.25
CA ALA A 261 -38.36 10.00 -7.96
C ALA A 261 -37.51 10.98 -7.12
N ARG A 262 -36.57 10.47 -6.31
CA ARG A 262 -35.62 11.30 -5.59
C ARG A 262 -34.45 11.76 -6.49
N ALA A 263 -33.91 10.88 -7.33
CA ALA A 263 -32.83 11.19 -8.27
C ALA A 263 -33.24 12.21 -9.34
N GLY A 264 -34.49 12.13 -9.87
CA GLY A 264 -35.00 13.10 -10.84
C GLY A 264 -35.08 14.53 -10.32
N LYS A 265 -35.06 14.76 -9.00
CA LYS A 265 -34.93 16.09 -8.39
C LYS A 265 -33.51 16.62 -8.31
N ILE A 266 -32.50 15.76 -8.46
CA ILE A 266 -31.10 16.12 -8.26
C ILE A 266 -30.35 16.37 -9.58
N SER A 267 -30.72 15.71 -10.69
CA SER A 267 -29.84 15.65 -11.85
C SER A 267 -30.39 16.12 -13.20
N GLY A 268 -31.63 16.55 -13.29
CA GLY A 268 -32.18 17.02 -14.59
C GLY A 268 -32.20 15.96 -15.71
N HIS A 269 -32.18 14.68 -15.38
CA HIS A 269 -32.20 13.59 -16.34
C HIS A 269 -33.59 13.30 -16.86
N SER A 270 -33.73 13.02 -18.15
CA SER A 270 -34.97 12.53 -18.75
C SER A 270 -35.28 11.13 -18.20
N LEU A 271 -36.33 11.01 -17.43
CA LEU A 271 -36.93 9.75 -17.03
C LEU A 271 -37.49 9.08 -18.29
N GLY A 272 -37.00 7.90 -18.65
CA GLY A 272 -37.67 6.98 -19.54
C GLY A 272 -38.99 6.44 -18.93
N GLU A 273 -39.58 5.46 -19.53
CA GLU A 273 -40.80 4.81 -19.00
C GLU A 273 -40.61 4.40 -17.53
N VAL A 274 -41.70 4.47 -16.75
CA VAL A 274 -41.71 4.29 -15.28
C VAL A 274 -40.82 3.12 -14.82
N GLY A 275 -39.72 3.45 -14.11
CA GLY A 275 -38.86 2.48 -13.46
C GLY A 275 -37.46 2.28 -14.08
N GLU A 276 -37.06 2.98 -15.13
CA GLU A 276 -35.76 2.86 -15.77
C GLU A 276 -35.02 4.20 -15.91
N MET A 277 -33.72 4.21 -15.63
CA MET A 277 -32.88 5.41 -15.77
C MET A 277 -31.47 4.98 -16.26
N VAL A 278 -30.92 5.76 -17.20
CA VAL A 278 -29.53 5.60 -17.62
C VAL A 278 -28.66 6.69 -16.98
N VAL A 279 -27.62 6.27 -16.26
CA VAL A 279 -26.60 7.15 -15.67
C VAL A 279 -25.35 7.02 -16.50
N ASP A 280 -24.93 8.10 -17.16
CA ASP A 280 -23.82 8.05 -18.14
C ASP A 280 -22.44 7.96 -17.48
N ASN A 281 -22.21 8.29 -16.32
CA ASN A 281 -21.00 8.08 -15.51
C ASN A 281 -21.43 8.09 -14.05
N LEU A 282 -21.42 6.91 -13.42
CA LEU A 282 -21.98 6.74 -12.10
C LEU A 282 -21.38 7.72 -11.08
N LEU A 283 -20.04 7.80 -10.99
CA LEU A 283 -19.37 8.71 -10.06
C LEU A 283 -19.71 10.17 -10.34
N LYS A 284 -19.59 10.59 -11.60
CA LYS A 284 -19.81 11.98 -12.00
C LYS A 284 -21.22 12.46 -11.73
N HIS A 285 -22.21 11.61 -12.00
CA HIS A 285 -23.63 11.96 -11.89
C HIS A 285 -24.28 11.60 -10.55
N THR A 286 -23.52 11.04 -9.61
CA THR A 286 -23.99 10.75 -8.24
C THR A 286 -23.17 11.51 -7.20
N VAL A 287 -22.08 10.92 -6.70
CA VAL A 287 -21.26 11.48 -5.61
C VAL A 287 -20.64 12.83 -6.00
N ALA A 288 -20.00 12.90 -7.17
CA ALA A 288 -19.39 14.15 -7.62
C ALA A 288 -20.42 15.24 -7.92
N ALA A 289 -21.57 14.88 -8.52
CA ALA A 289 -22.64 15.83 -8.78
C ALA A 289 -23.18 16.48 -7.49
N ALA A 290 -23.33 15.71 -6.41
CA ALA A 290 -23.76 16.24 -5.12
C ALA A 290 -22.76 17.28 -4.58
N THR A 291 -21.47 16.96 -4.61
CA THR A 291 -20.39 17.88 -4.18
C THR A 291 -20.35 19.14 -5.06
N HIS A 292 -20.34 18.98 -6.38
CA HIS A 292 -20.33 20.13 -7.31
C HIS A 292 -21.59 21.01 -7.16
N SER A 293 -22.75 20.40 -6.84
CA SER A 293 -23.96 21.18 -6.55
C SER A 293 -23.83 22.05 -5.30
N LEU A 294 -23.08 21.60 -4.29
CA LEU A 294 -22.76 22.39 -3.10
C LEU A 294 -21.74 23.50 -3.40
N MET A 295 -20.84 23.27 -4.34
CA MET A 295 -19.83 24.25 -4.77
C MET A 295 -20.37 25.30 -5.73
N ASP A 296 -21.58 25.13 -6.27
CA ASP A 296 -22.19 26.03 -7.26
C ASP A 296 -22.49 27.41 -6.63
N ALA A 297 -21.62 28.38 -6.90
CA ALA A 297 -21.68 29.74 -6.36
C ALA A 297 -22.99 30.48 -6.70
N THR A 298 -23.78 29.99 -7.65
CA THR A 298 -25.10 30.57 -7.98
C THR A 298 -26.19 30.17 -6.99
N LYS A 299 -25.95 29.19 -6.12
CA LYS A 299 -26.91 28.67 -5.16
C LYS A 299 -26.72 29.26 -3.77
N PRO A 300 -27.81 29.57 -3.06
CA PRO A 300 -27.75 30.00 -1.66
C PRO A 300 -27.08 28.91 -0.80
N GLY A 301 -26.14 29.31 0.05
CA GLY A 301 -25.43 28.40 0.95
C GLY A 301 -24.34 27.56 0.26
N SER A 302 -23.88 27.97 -0.93
CA SER A 302 -22.76 27.34 -1.61
C SER A 302 -21.51 27.37 -0.75
N ILE A 303 -20.68 26.33 -0.92
CA ILE A 303 -19.39 26.20 -0.23
C ILE A 303 -18.27 26.66 -1.18
N ASP A 304 -17.39 27.51 -0.69
CA ASP A 304 -16.20 28.01 -1.39
C ASP A 304 -14.88 27.43 -0.84
N TRP A 305 -14.98 26.71 0.26
CA TRP A 305 -13.83 26.09 0.93
C TRP A 305 -13.39 24.75 0.32
N CYS A 306 -14.16 24.14 -0.58
CA CYS A 306 -13.76 22.96 -1.34
C CYS A 306 -12.91 23.41 -2.54
N LEU A 307 -11.60 23.13 -2.55
CA LEU A 307 -10.65 23.65 -3.52
C LEU A 307 -10.38 22.70 -4.70
N SER A 308 -10.29 21.40 -4.43
CA SER A 308 -10.05 20.37 -5.44
C SER A 308 -10.60 19.03 -4.98
N VAL A 309 -11.43 18.39 -5.83
CA VAL A 309 -11.97 17.05 -5.57
C VAL A 309 -12.10 16.27 -6.88
N PHE A 310 -11.88 14.96 -6.83
CA PHE A 310 -11.97 14.00 -7.95
C PHE A 310 -11.01 14.22 -9.12
N VAL A 311 -9.90 14.94 -8.91
CA VAL A 311 -8.94 15.29 -9.99
C VAL A 311 -7.47 15.16 -9.60
N ASP A 312 -7.15 14.88 -8.36
CA ASP A 312 -5.78 14.76 -7.84
C ASP A 312 -5.70 13.57 -6.87
N ASN A 313 -4.53 13.23 -6.36
CA ASN A 313 -4.29 12.10 -5.44
C ASN A 313 -5.15 12.18 -4.18
N ALA A 314 -5.53 13.39 -3.73
CA ALA A 314 -6.39 13.60 -2.56
C ALA A 314 -7.40 14.73 -2.77
N GLY A 315 -8.50 14.70 -2.04
CA GLY A 315 -9.43 15.84 -1.94
C GLY A 315 -8.83 16.96 -1.09
N VAL A 316 -9.01 18.22 -1.52
CA VAL A 316 -8.40 19.41 -0.92
C VAL A 316 -9.46 20.43 -0.51
N ILE A 317 -9.37 20.89 0.75
CA ILE A 317 -10.24 21.95 1.30
C ILE A 317 -9.40 23.09 1.89
N ALA A 318 -9.97 24.29 1.95
CA ALA A 318 -9.33 25.42 2.59
C ALA A 318 -9.26 25.21 4.11
N PHE A 319 -8.11 25.49 4.71
CA PHE A 319 -7.92 25.51 6.17
C PHE A 319 -8.00 26.95 6.70
N ASP A 320 -7.23 27.84 6.08
CA ASP A 320 -7.25 29.28 6.33
C ASP A 320 -6.95 30.03 5.01
N ASP A 321 -6.62 31.33 5.10
CA ASP A 321 -6.35 32.15 3.91
C ASP A 321 -5.04 31.74 3.19
N THR A 322 -4.14 31.05 3.87
CA THR A 322 -2.79 30.70 3.38
C THR A 322 -2.56 29.21 3.22
N HIS A 323 -3.35 28.37 3.89
CA HIS A 323 -3.17 26.92 3.89
C HIS A 323 -4.43 26.16 3.47
N ALA A 324 -4.22 24.98 2.94
CA ALA A 324 -5.23 24.00 2.60
C ALA A 324 -4.93 22.67 3.31
N LEU A 325 -5.98 21.90 3.56
CA LEU A 325 -5.91 20.52 4.01
C LEU A 325 -6.24 19.59 2.86
N CYS A 326 -5.54 18.49 2.76
CA CYS A 326 -5.95 17.38 1.91
C CYS A 326 -6.19 16.13 2.74
N MET A 327 -7.01 15.22 2.22
CA MET A 327 -7.27 13.91 2.82
C MET A 327 -7.37 12.84 1.75
N LYS A 328 -6.58 11.79 1.93
CA LYS A 328 -6.64 10.54 1.14
C LYS A 328 -7.05 9.40 2.05
N VAL A 329 -7.91 8.55 1.54
CA VAL A 329 -8.26 7.28 2.16
C VAL A 329 -8.20 6.18 1.11
N GLU A 330 -7.65 5.03 1.48
CA GLU A 330 -7.47 3.90 0.59
C GLU A 330 -7.60 2.59 1.36
N THR A 331 -8.01 1.52 0.67
CA THR A 331 -8.03 0.17 1.25
C THR A 331 -6.96 -0.70 0.62
N HIS A 332 -6.33 -1.54 1.43
CA HIS A 332 -5.31 -2.49 0.97
C HIS A 332 -5.64 -3.89 1.46
N ASN A 333 -6.75 -4.46 0.94
CA ASN A 333 -7.41 -5.66 1.49
C ASN A 333 -6.76 -6.96 1.02
N HIS A 334 -6.67 -7.21 -0.29
CA HIS A 334 -6.14 -8.47 -0.86
C HIS A 334 -4.69 -8.75 -0.43
N PRO A 335 -3.75 -7.79 -0.56
CA PRO A 335 -2.40 -8.01 -0.05
C PRO A 335 -2.36 -8.27 1.45
N SER A 336 -3.23 -7.63 2.23
CA SER A 336 -3.34 -7.86 3.69
C SER A 336 -3.98 -9.21 4.05
N ALA A 337 -4.79 -9.80 3.15
CA ALA A 337 -5.29 -11.16 3.32
C ALA A 337 -4.17 -12.20 3.14
N ILE A 338 -3.24 -11.96 2.23
CA ILE A 338 -2.13 -12.84 1.88
C ILE A 338 -0.95 -12.65 2.85
N GLU A 339 -0.51 -11.40 3.04
CA GLU A 339 0.58 -11.02 3.94
C GLU A 339 0.18 -9.76 4.75
N PRO A 340 -0.44 -9.95 5.93
CA PRO A 340 -1.07 -8.85 6.66
C PRO A 340 -0.12 -7.74 7.13
N TYR A 341 1.15 -8.06 7.44
CA TYR A 341 2.10 -7.04 7.88
C TYR A 341 2.53 -6.13 6.72
N GLY A 342 3.02 -6.71 5.64
CA GLY A 342 3.47 -5.96 4.46
C GLY A 342 2.31 -5.28 3.74
N GLY A 343 1.17 -5.98 3.59
CA GLY A 343 -0.03 -5.41 2.98
C GLY A 343 -0.55 -4.17 3.72
N ALA A 344 -0.62 -4.22 5.05
CA ALA A 344 -1.06 -3.07 5.85
C ALA A 344 -0.02 -1.95 5.90
N ALA A 345 1.28 -2.29 5.96
CA ALA A 345 2.36 -1.31 5.89
C ALA A 345 2.33 -0.55 4.55
N THR A 346 2.09 -1.25 3.44
CA THR A 346 1.93 -0.63 2.12
C THR A 346 0.66 0.21 2.03
N GLY A 347 -0.44 -0.24 2.64
CA GLY A 347 -1.69 0.53 2.68
C GLY A 347 -1.50 1.92 3.27
N ILE A 348 -0.92 2.03 4.46
CA ILE A 348 -0.61 3.35 5.04
C ILE A 348 0.48 4.09 4.28
N GLY A 349 1.51 3.39 3.79
CA GLY A 349 2.60 3.96 2.99
C GLY A 349 2.10 4.59 1.69
N GLY A 350 1.13 3.93 1.01
CA GLY A 350 0.45 4.45 -0.19
C GLY A 350 -0.32 5.73 0.10
N CYS A 351 -1.20 5.73 1.10
CA CYS A 351 -1.95 6.93 1.49
C CYS A 351 -1.03 8.12 1.86
N ILE A 352 0.11 7.86 2.51
CA ILE A 352 1.10 8.90 2.79
C ILE A 352 1.70 9.44 1.48
N ARG A 353 2.02 8.58 0.50
CA ARG A 353 2.56 9.01 -0.81
C ARG A 353 1.54 9.81 -1.62
N ASP A 354 0.26 9.41 -1.62
CA ASP A 354 -0.82 10.19 -2.25
C ASP A 354 -0.87 11.63 -1.69
N VAL A 355 -0.78 11.75 -0.36
CA VAL A 355 -0.71 13.08 0.27
C VAL A 355 0.56 13.82 -0.15
N MET A 356 1.71 13.13 -0.21
CA MET A 356 2.97 13.72 -0.70
C MET A 356 2.86 14.15 -2.17
N GLY A 357 2.09 13.44 -3.01
CA GLY A 357 1.84 13.74 -4.42
C GLY A 357 0.73 14.77 -4.65
N THR A 358 0.00 15.20 -3.62
CA THR A 358 -1.13 16.12 -3.77
C THR A 358 -0.64 17.56 -4.01
N GLY A 359 -1.14 18.19 -5.07
CA GLY A 359 -0.74 19.54 -5.48
C GLY A 359 0.75 19.62 -5.80
N LEU A 360 1.48 20.52 -5.15
CA LEU A 360 2.95 20.61 -5.18
C LEU A 360 3.53 20.18 -3.82
N ALA A 361 3.17 19.00 -3.38
CA ALA A 361 3.57 18.30 -2.16
C ALA A 361 2.90 18.80 -0.87
N ALA A 362 1.93 18.06 -0.37
CA ALA A 362 1.40 18.27 0.97
C ALA A 362 2.25 17.56 2.03
N LYS A 363 2.33 18.17 3.23
CA LYS A 363 2.99 17.57 4.40
C LYS A 363 2.00 16.70 5.16
N PRO A 364 2.19 15.39 5.30
CA PRO A 364 1.35 14.53 6.13
C PRO A 364 1.40 14.97 7.60
N ILE A 365 0.22 15.16 8.23
CA ILE A 365 0.09 15.64 9.61
C ILE A 365 -0.65 14.68 10.54
N ALA A 366 -1.43 13.75 10.01
CA ALA A 366 -2.13 12.74 10.81
C ALA A 366 -2.50 11.52 9.98
N CYS A 367 -2.57 10.35 10.64
CA CYS A 367 -3.15 9.12 10.12
C CYS A 367 -4.43 8.76 10.87
N THR A 368 -5.33 8.06 10.18
CA THR A 368 -6.55 7.45 10.72
C THR A 368 -6.73 6.07 10.07
N ASP A 369 -6.97 5.03 10.86
CA ASP A 369 -6.93 3.66 10.35
C ASP A 369 -8.12 2.84 10.86
N VAL A 370 -8.82 2.13 9.96
CA VAL A 370 -9.95 1.25 10.31
C VAL A 370 -9.67 -0.17 9.86
N PHE A 371 -9.79 -1.11 10.79
CA PHE A 371 -9.59 -2.54 10.54
C PHE A 371 -10.87 -3.32 10.78
N CYS A 372 -11.36 -4.02 9.75
CA CYS A 372 -12.43 -4.99 9.92
C CYS A 372 -11.87 -6.40 9.69
N VAL A 373 -11.98 -7.25 10.70
CA VAL A 373 -11.44 -8.61 10.71
C VAL A 373 -12.47 -9.60 11.22
N ALA A 374 -12.29 -10.88 10.93
CA ALA A 374 -13.14 -11.90 11.53
C ALA A 374 -12.85 -12.08 13.04
N PRO A 375 -13.85 -12.48 13.84
CA PRO A 375 -13.63 -12.88 15.24
C PRO A 375 -12.59 -14.00 15.37
N PRO A 376 -11.82 -14.05 16.46
CA PRO A 376 -10.74 -15.03 16.62
C PRO A 376 -11.21 -16.48 16.71
N ASP A 377 -12.47 -16.70 17.04
CA ASP A 377 -13.13 -18.01 17.23
C ASP A 377 -13.89 -18.52 15.98
N VAL A 378 -13.85 -17.78 14.87
CA VAL A 378 -14.49 -18.21 13.63
C VAL A 378 -13.75 -19.40 13.01
N THR A 379 -14.50 -20.30 12.36
CA THR A 379 -13.91 -21.36 11.54
C THR A 379 -13.17 -20.76 10.34
N VAL A 380 -11.87 -21.06 10.25
CA VAL A 380 -11.01 -20.52 9.19
C VAL A 380 -11.05 -21.44 7.96
N PRO A 381 -11.48 -20.96 6.79
CA PRO A 381 -11.41 -21.73 5.54
C PRO A 381 -9.96 -22.07 5.15
N LYS A 382 -9.81 -23.12 4.34
CA LYS A 382 -8.50 -23.47 3.76
C LYS A 382 -7.97 -22.29 2.94
N GLY A 383 -6.68 -22.02 3.05
CA GLY A 383 -6.02 -20.90 2.36
C GLY A 383 -6.10 -19.55 3.10
N CYS A 384 -6.94 -19.44 4.15
CA CYS A 384 -7.03 -18.20 4.93
C CYS A 384 -6.14 -18.24 6.17
N LEU A 385 -5.64 -17.08 6.57
CA LEU A 385 -4.86 -16.90 7.79
C LEU A 385 -5.78 -16.80 9.02
N PRO A 386 -5.33 -17.24 10.21
CA PRO A 386 -6.10 -17.09 11.45
C PRO A 386 -6.38 -15.60 11.75
N PRO A 387 -7.65 -15.20 12.05
CA PRO A 387 -8.03 -13.80 12.25
C PRO A 387 -7.22 -13.07 13.32
N ALA A 388 -6.90 -13.74 14.43
CA ALA A 388 -6.08 -13.16 15.48
C ALA A 388 -4.63 -12.86 15.00
N ARG A 389 -4.12 -13.60 14.03
CA ARG A 389 -2.83 -13.33 13.39
C ARG A 389 -2.97 -12.13 12.43
N VAL A 390 -4.00 -12.13 11.59
CA VAL A 390 -4.29 -11.04 10.65
C VAL A 390 -4.34 -9.71 11.41
N LEU A 391 -5.17 -9.60 12.45
CA LEU A 391 -5.28 -8.35 13.22
C LEU A 391 -3.95 -7.89 13.82
N ARG A 392 -3.19 -8.80 14.44
CA ARG A 392 -1.90 -8.41 15.04
C ARG A 392 -0.90 -7.90 14.01
N GLN A 393 -0.83 -8.55 12.84
CA GLN A 393 0.12 -8.19 11.81
C GLN A 393 -0.30 -6.91 11.07
N VAL A 394 -1.59 -6.71 10.81
CA VAL A 394 -2.12 -5.45 10.26
C VAL A 394 -1.81 -4.28 11.19
N VAL A 395 -2.12 -4.42 12.49
CA VAL A 395 -1.78 -3.38 13.49
C VAL A 395 -0.29 -3.09 13.52
N ALA A 396 0.55 -4.12 13.47
CA ALA A 396 2.01 -3.95 13.47
C ALA A 396 2.52 -3.30 12.17
N GLY A 397 1.99 -3.67 11.01
CA GLY A 397 2.38 -3.09 9.72
C GLY A 397 2.12 -1.59 9.66
N VAL A 398 0.90 -1.16 10.00
CA VAL A 398 0.54 0.26 10.06
C VAL A 398 1.37 0.99 11.10
N ARG A 399 1.55 0.43 12.32
CA ARG A 399 2.38 1.01 13.37
C ARG A 399 3.80 1.26 12.91
N ASP A 400 4.44 0.23 12.39
CA ASP A 400 5.87 0.28 12.06
C ASP A 400 6.15 1.23 10.91
N TYR A 401 5.20 1.38 9.99
CA TYR A 401 5.32 2.35 8.92
C TYR A 401 5.03 3.78 9.41
N GLY A 402 3.87 4.03 9.99
CA GLY A 402 3.45 5.37 10.44
C GLY A 402 4.36 5.98 11.50
N ASN A 403 4.75 5.19 12.53
CA ASN A 403 5.64 5.67 13.57
C ASN A 403 7.03 6.04 13.03
N ARG A 404 7.59 5.24 12.10
CA ARG A 404 8.90 5.54 11.48
C ARG A 404 8.85 6.73 10.53
N MET A 405 7.69 7.00 9.92
CA MET A 405 7.45 8.23 9.16
C MET A 405 7.36 9.49 10.05
N GLY A 406 7.18 9.32 11.36
CA GLY A 406 6.97 10.42 12.28
C GLY A 406 5.63 11.13 12.07
N ILE A 407 4.58 10.38 11.73
CA ILE A 407 3.22 10.88 11.53
C ILE A 407 2.32 10.30 12.62
N PRO A 408 1.59 11.13 13.39
CA PRO A 408 0.75 10.63 14.47
C PRO A 408 -0.49 9.91 13.91
N THR A 409 -0.78 8.68 14.40
CA THR A 409 -2.05 8.00 14.17
C THR A 409 -3.02 8.41 15.28
N VAL A 410 -4.01 9.22 14.95
CA VAL A 410 -4.81 9.94 15.94
C VAL A 410 -6.25 9.44 16.08
N ASN A 411 -6.72 8.64 15.14
CA ASN A 411 -8.10 8.18 15.09
C ASN A 411 -8.18 6.83 14.38
N GLY A 412 -9.31 6.14 14.50
CA GLY A 412 -9.57 4.89 13.81
C GLY A 412 -10.58 4.00 14.51
N GLY A 413 -10.76 2.77 13.99
CA GLY A 413 -11.68 1.80 14.53
C GLY A 413 -11.27 0.36 14.26
N VAL A 414 -11.80 -0.56 15.09
CA VAL A 414 -11.66 -2.01 14.86
C VAL A 414 -13.02 -2.66 14.96
N TRP A 415 -13.40 -3.39 13.93
CA TRP A 415 -14.67 -4.09 13.85
C TRP A 415 -14.47 -5.57 13.59
N PHE A 416 -15.23 -6.41 14.31
CA PHE A 416 -15.22 -7.86 14.13
C PHE A 416 -16.51 -8.31 13.49
N ASP A 417 -16.39 -9.01 12.35
CA ASP A 417 -17.52 -9.59 11.63
C ASP A 417 -17.03 -10.86 10.89
N PRO A 418 -17.74 -12.00 10.99
CA PRO A 418 -17.33 -13.25 10.34
C PRO A 418 -17.11 -13.14 8.83
N ARG A 419 -17.77 -12.19 8.16
CA ARG A 419 -17.63 -11.98 6.71
C ARG A 419 -16.22 -11.58 6.27
N TYR A 420 -15.39 -11.06 7.18
CA TYR A 420 -14.00 -10.65 6.90
C TYR A 420 -12.96 -11.78 7.06
N VAL A 421 -13.39 -13.06 7.16
CA VAL A 421 -12.45 -14.17 7.39
C VAL A 421 -11.47 -14.38 6.22
N GLY A 422 -11.91 -14.21 4.98
CA GLY A 422 -11.08 -14.41 3.78
C GLY A 422 -10.52 -13.12 3.19
N ASN A 423 -11.13 -11.98 3.51
CA ASN A 423 -10.74 -10.67 2.96
C ASN A 423 -10.96 -9.57 4.01
N PRO A 424 -9.96 -9.28 4.85
CA PRO A 424 -10.06 -8.23 5.85
C PRO A 424 -10.20 -6.86 5.19
N LEU A 425 -10.89 -5.91 5.83
CA LEU A 425 -10.80 -4.51 5.47
C LEU A 425 -9.60 -3.89 6.20
N VAL A 426 -8.65 -3.40 5.46
CA VAL A 426 -7.55 -2.57 5.95
C VAL A 426 -7.66 -1.20 5.27
N TYR A 427 -8.29 -0.29 5.97
CA TYR A 427 -8.56 1.07 5.50
C TYR A 427 -7.59 2.02 6.20
N CYS A 428 -6.79 2.71 5.41
CA CYS A 428 -5.84 3.71 5.88
C CYS A 428 -6.25 5.09 5.38
N GLY A 429 -6.04 6.10 6.21
CA GLY A 429 -6.33 7.48 5.86
C GLY A 429 -5.21 8.40 6.34
N VAL A 430 -4.93 9.42 5.55
CA VAL A 430 -3.89 10.42 5.85
C VAL A 430 -4.41 11.82 5.57
N VAL A 431 -4.19 12.71 6.52
CA VAL A 431 -4.47 14.14 6.37
C VAL A 431 -3.15 14.86 6.13
N GLY A 432 -3.14 15.76 5.14
CA GLY A 432 -1.99 16.60 4.81
C GLY A 432 -2.30 18.08 4.88
N LEU A 433 -1.24 18.88 5.01
CA LEU A 433 -1.28 20.35 5.01
C LEU A 433 -0.36 20.87 3.91
N LEU A 434 -0.85 21.83 3.12
CA LEU A 434 -0.07 22.48 2.06
C LEU A 434 -0.40 23.96 1.96
N PRO A 435 0.51 24.81 1.40
CA PRO A 435 0.18 26.17 1.04
C PRO A 435 -0.96 26.22 0.02
N ARG A 436 -1.93 27.10 0.23
CA ARG A 436 -3.14 27.21 -0.62
C ARG A 436 -2.80 27.52 -2.08
N GLU A 437 -1.75 28.26 -2.32
CA GLU A 437 -1.26 28.60 -3.67
C GLU A 437 -0.61 27.42 -4.42
N LEU A 438 -0.25 26.33 -3.70
CA LEU A 438 0.41 25.14 -4.23
C LEU A 438 -0.55 23.96 -4.43
N VAL A 439 -1.86 24.18 -4.43
CA VAL A 439 -2.89 23.14 -4.61
C VAL A 439 -2.87 22.51 -6.01
N ARG A 440 -2.25 23.16 -6.99
CA ARG A 440 -2.20 22.65 -8.37
C ARG A 440 -0.80 22.67 -8.95
N GLY A 441 -0.36 21.51 -9.45
CA GLY A 441 0.81 21.35 -10.29
C GLY A 441 0.45 21.25 -11.78
N VAL A 442 1.39 21.55 -12.68
CA VAL A 442 1.20 21.42 -14.13
C VAL A 442 2.46 20.88 -14.76
N VAL A 443 2.37 19.71 -15.38
CA VAL A 443 3.46 19.11 -16.16
C VAL A 443 3.71 19.98 -17.40
N ARG A 444 4.99 20.17 -17.76
CA ARG A 444 5.38 21.00 -18.90
C ARG A 444 6.21 20.22 -19.90
N SER A 445 5.98 20.46 -21.18
CA SER A 445 6.83 19.91 -22.24
C SER A 445 8.27 20.42 -22.09
N GLY A 446 9.25 19.52 -22.20
CA GLY A 446 10.66 19.80 -21.97
C GLY A 446 11.12 19.65 -20.52
N ASP A 447 10.21 19.41 -19.56
CA ASP A 447 10.61 19.05 -18.21
C ASP A 447 11.14 17.61 -18.16
N ARG A 448 12.09 17.38 -17.26
CA ARG A 448 12.64 16.05 -17.03
C ARG A 448 11.71 15.23 -16.13
N ILE A 449 11.64 13.92 -16.43
CA ILE A 449 10.97 12.92 -15.62
C ILE A 449 11.94 12.51 -14.51
N ILE A 450 11.82 13.15 -13.36
CA ILE A 450 12.69 12.87 -12.21
C ILE A 450 12.00 11.92 -11.24
N VAL A 451 12.68 10.84 -10.87
CA VAL A 451 12.22 9.89 -9.85
C VAL A 451 13.08 10.05 -8.61
N LEU A 452 12.43 10.19 -7.47
CA LEU A 452 13.07 10.26 -6.15
C LEU A 452 12.70 9.05 -5.30
N GLY A 453 13.64 8.54 -4.51
CA GLY A 453 13.38 7.58 -3.45
C GLY A 453 13.93 6.18 -3.67
N GLY A 454 13.09 5.16 -3.53
CA GLY A 454 13.49 3.75 -3.51
C GLY A 454 13.93 3.18 -4.85
N LYS A 455 14.62 2.04 -4.80
CA LYS A 455 15.05 1.28 -5.98
C LYS A 455 13.91 0.40 -6.50
N THR A 456 13.91 0.10 -7.79
CA THR A 456 12.95 -0.76 -8.46
C THR A 456 13.30 -2.24 -8.30
N GLY A 457 12.34 -3.04 -7.86
CA GLY A 457 12.41 -4.50 -7.74
C GLY A 457 11.22 -5.17 -8.43
N ARG A 458 10.97 -6.46 -8.15
CA ARG A 458 9.78 -7.20 -8.63
C ARG A 458 8.55 -7.00 -7.73
N ASP A 459 8.58 -5.99 -6.89
CA ASP A 459 7.49 -5.70 -5.97
C ASP A 459 6.22 -5.34 -6.76
N GLY A 460 5.11 -5.99 -6.44
CA GLY A 460 3.79 -5.65 -6.98
C GLY A 460 3.62 -5.86 -8.49
N ILE A 461 4.44 -6.69 -9.14
CA ILE A 461 4.22 -7.03 -10.55
C ILE A 461 2.80 -7.59 -10.71
N HIS A 462 1.99 -6.97 -11.56
CA HIS A 462 0.56 -7.23 -11.72
C HIS A 462 -0.31 -6.92 -10.49
N GLY A 463 0.17 -6.14 -9.52
CA GLY A 463 -0.58 -5.79 -8.30
C GLY A 463 -1.88 -5.05 -8.59
N ALA A 464 -1.86 -4.03 -9.45
CA ALA A 464 -3.04 -3.25 -9.83
C ALA A 464 -4.09 -4.09 -10.55
N THR A 465 -3.69 -5.02 -11.42
CA THR A 465 -4.61 -5.92 -12.11
C THR A 465 -5.15 -7.01 -11.20
N PHE A 466 -4.33 -7.56 -10.31
CA PHE A 466 -4.70 -8.57 -9.32
C PHE A 466 -5.67 -8.03 -8.25
N SER A 467 -5.50 -6.80 -7.80
CA SER A 467 -6.30 -6.23 -6.69
C SER A 467 -7.80 -6.20 -6.98
N SER A 468 -8.19 -6.31 -8.24
CA SER A 468 -9.59 -6.25 -8.70
C SER A 468 -10.21 -7.62 -8.99
N THR A 469 -9.48 -8.73 -8.77
CA THR A 469 -9.98 -10.09 -8.99
C THR A 469 -10.54 -10.71 -7.72
N GLU A 470 -11.34 -11.80 -7.85
CA GLU A 470 -11.78 -12.58 -6.69
C GLU A 470 -10.61 -13.35 -6.09
N LEU A 471 -10.48 -13.33 -4.75
CA LEU A 471 -9.48 -14.14 -4.06
C LEU A 471 -9.86 -15.63 -4.06
N THR A 472 -8.89 -16.49 -4.39
CA THR A 472 -9.00 -17.95 -4.32
C THR A 472 -7.97 -18.54 -3.38
N ASP A 473 -8.10 -19.83 -3.05
CA ASP A 473 -7.18 -20.52 -2.14
C ASP A 473 -5.78 -20.78 -2.74
N SER A 474 -5.60 -20.61 -4.05
CA SER A 474 -4.31 -20.70 -4.75
C SER A 474 -3.57 -19.37 -4.90
N HIS A 475 -4.26 -18.23 -4.71
CA HIS A 475 -3.67 -16.92 -4.97
C HIS A 475 -2.51 -16.57 -4.05
N ALA A 476 -2.44 -17.13 -2.85
CA ALA A 476 -1.28 -16.93 -1.96
C ALA A 476 0.02 -17.48 -2.58
N ASP A 477 -0.05 -18.62 -3.28
CA ASP A 477 1.09 -19.23 -3.96
C ASP A 477 1.40 -18.53 -5.30
N GLU A 478 0.36 -18.07 -6.00
CA GLU A 478 0.47 -17.48 -7.34
C GLU A 478 0.90 -16.01 -7.28
N PHE A 479 0.36 -15.22 -6.35
CA PHE A 479 0.58 -13.77 -6.23
C PHE A 479 1.33 -13.34 -4.97
N GLY A 480 2.06 -14.23 -4.31
CA GLY A 480 2.89 -13.87 -3.16
C GLY A 480 3.90 -12.76 -3.47
N HIS A 481 4.39 -12.69 -4.71
CA HIS A 481 5.27 -11.63 -5.20
C HIS A 481 4.55 -10.28 -5.45
N ALA A 482 3.22 -10.28 -5.55
CA ALA A 482 2.45 -9.04 -5.66
C ALA A 482 2.35 -8.27 -4.33
N VAL A 483 2.70 -8.90 -3.20
CA VAL A 483 2.79 -8.21 -1.92
C VAL A 483 4.02 -7.33 -1.89
N GLN A 484 3.81 -6.05 -1.75
CA GLN A 484 4.87 -5.06 -1.65
C GLN A 484 5.29 -4.92 -0.18
N ILE A 485 6.58 -4.71 0.06
CA ILE A 485 7.10 -4.39 1.41
C ILE A 485 7.90 -3.10 1.32
N GLY A 486 7.38 -2.04 1.93
CA GLY A 486 7.97 -0.72 1.89
C GLY A 486 8.99 -0.45 3.00
N ASN A 487 9.89 0.51 2.75
CA ASN A 487 10.86 1.03 3.72
C ASN A 487 10.47 2.45 4.16
N PRO A 488 9.83 2.62 5.33
CA PRO A 488 9.37 3.92 5.80
C PRO A 488 10.51 4.93 6.03
N VAL A 489 11.72 4.47 6.30
CA VAL A 489 12.88 5.37 6.47
C VAL A 489 13.26 6.00 5.13
N THR A 490 13.29 5.22 4.06
CA THR A 490 13.52 5.73 2.69
C THR A 490 12.42 6.71 2.30
N GLN A 491 11.14 6.38 2.56
CA GLN A 491 10.03 7.29 2.28
C GLN A 491 10.10 8.58 3.12
N LYS A 492 10.49 8.50 4.39
CA LYS A 492 10.65 9.69 5.24
C LYS A 492 11.72 10.64 4.71
N LYS A 493 12.88 10.12 4.31
CA LYS A 493 13.94 10.92 3.69
C LYS A 493 13.48 11.56 2.39
N THR A 494 12.75 10.81 1.56
CA THR A 494 12.15 11.30 0.32
C THR A 494 11.15 12.43 0.59
N LEU A 495 10.27 12.27 1.59
CA LEU A 495 9.36 13.33 2.03
C LEU A 495 10.09 14.60 2.43
N ASP A 496 11.15 14.48 3.25
CA ASP A 496 11.90 15.64 3.72
C ASP A 496 12.61 16.37 2.57
N ALA A 497 13.21 15.65 1.62
CA ALA A 497 13.81 16.23 0.43
C ALA A 497 12.78 16.94 -0.47
N ILE A 498 11.60 16.34 -0.67
CA ILE A 498 10.51 16.93 -1.46
C ILE A 498 9.99 18.21 -0.81
N LEU A 499 9.76 18.21 0.51
CA LEU A 499 9.30 19.40 1.21
C LEU A 499 10.37 20.51 1.17
N ALA A 500 11.65 20.16 1.32
CA ALA A 500 12.75 21.10 1.14
C ALA A 500 12.81 21.69 -0.28
N ALA A 501 12.57 20.85 -1.30
CA ALA A 501 12.52 21.28 -2.70
C ALA A 501 11.28 22.13 -3.02
N ARG A 502 10.15 21.85 -2.37
CA ARG A 502 8.94 22.69 -2.45
C ARG A 502 9.19 24.09 -1.87
N ASP A 503 9.86 24.14 -0.73
CA ASP A 503 10.08 25.38 0.03
C ASP A 503 11.40 26.07 -0.32
N ALA A 504 12.11 25.65 -1.39
CA ALA A 504 13.38 26.17 -1.83
C ALA A 504 13.24 27.54 -2.54
N GLY A 505 13.18 28.63 -1.79
CA GLY A 505 13.07 29.99 -2.31
C GLY A 505 11.63 30.43 -2.58
N ASN A 506 11.42 31.19 -3.64
CA ASN A 506 10.09 31.78 -3.93
C ASN A 506 9.16 30.85 -4.72
N LYS A 507 9.65 29.73 -5.24
CA LYS A 507 8.89 28.74 -6.02
C LYS A 507 9.47 27.34 -5.82
N PRO A 508 8.63 26.29 -5.89
CA PRO A 508 9.10 24.93 -5.89
C PRO A 508 10.10 24.65 -7.01
N LEU A 509 11.03 23.73 -6.79
CA LEU A 509 12.00 23.30 -7.82
C LEU A 509 11.38 22.39 -8.88
N PHE A 510 10.13 21.97 -8.70
CA PHE A 510 9.38 21.12 -9.62
C PHE A 510 8.03 21.74 -9.97
N HIS A 511 7.46 21.34 -11.12
CA HIS A 511 6.21 21.89 -11.64
C HIS A 511 4.99 20.99 -11.36
N ALA A 512 5.22 19.70 -11.20
CA ALA A 512 4.21 18.72 -10.81
C ALA A 512 4.88 17.54 -10.09
N ILE A 513 4.10 16.80 -9.33
CA ILE A 513 4.53 15.62 -8.59
C ILE A 513 3.36 14.64 -8.49
N THR A 514 3.66 13.35 -8.57
CA THR A 514 2.72 12.28 -8.22
C THR A 514 3.47 11.14 -7.52
N ASP A 515 2.75 10.26 -6.83
CA ASP A 515 3.32 9.02 -6.31
C ASP A 515 3.53 8.00 -7.44
N CYS A 516 4.33 6.99 -7.15
CA CYS A 516 4.53 5.83 -8.00
C CYS A 516 3.96 4.62 -7.26
N GLY A 517 2.63 4.48 -7.31
CA GLY A 517 1.86 3.44 -6.64
C GLY A 517 1.52 2.27 -7.57
N ALA A 518 0.22 1.93 -7.63
CA ALA A 518 -0.30 0.86 -8.47
C ALA A 518 0.04 1.09 -9.96
N GLY A 519 0.44 0.01 -10.63
CA GLY A 519 0.90 0.06 -12.02
C GLY A 519 2.28 0.71 -12.23
N GLY A 520 2.97 1.12 -11.16
CA GLY A 520 4.34 1.60 -11.20
C GLY A 520 4.55 2.86 -12.04
N PHE A 521 5.66 2.90 -12.78
CA PHE A 521 5.93 4.03 -13.68
C PHE A 521 4.90 4.16 -14.81
N SER A 522 4.22 3.06 -15.20
CA SER A 522 3.23 3.10 -16.27
C SER A 522 2.04 3.99 -15.92
N SER A 523 1.56 3.93 -14.68
CA SER A 523 0.51 4.83 -14.18
C SER A 523 1.06 6.21 -13.90
N ALA A 524 2.14 6.34 -13.10
CA ALA A 524 2.66 7.63 -12.67
C ALA A 524 3.08 8.52 -13.85
N VAL A 525 3.89 8.00 -14.77
CA VAL A 525 4.32 8.77 -15.95
C VAL A 525 3.19 8.89 -16.96
N GLY A 526 2.37 7.84 -17.15
CA GLY A 526 1.21 7.85 -18.04
C GLY A 526 0.22 8.95 -17.70
N GLU A 527 -0.16 9.07 -16.43
CA GLU A 527 -1.06 10.12 -15.96
C GLU A 527 -0.48 11.52 -16.12
N MET A 528 0.79 11.70 -15.73
CA MET A 528 1.47 13.00 -15.89
C MET A 528 1.66 13.39 -17.36
N ALA A 529 1.87 12.43 -18.25
CA ALA A 529 2.12 12.64 -19.68
C ALA A 529 0.84 12.72 -20.53
N LYS A 530 -0.32 12.53 -19.94
CA LYS A 530 -1.61 12.35 -20.62
C LYS A 530 -1.85 13.31 -21.79
N ASP A 531 -1.57 14.59 -21.61
CA ASP A 531 -1.87 15.63 -22.60
C ASP A 531 -0.69 15.98 -23.52
N ILE A 532 0.52 15.50 -23.22
CA ILE A 532 1.75 15.95 -23.89
C ILE A 532 2.68 14.82 -24.35
N GLY A 533 2.48 13.59 -23.87
CA GLY A 533 3.36 12.46 -24.14
C GLY A 533 4.67 12.47 -23.33
N ALA A 534 5.47 11.41 -23.46
CA ALA A 534 6.74 11.28 -22.77
C ALA A 534 7.72 10.35 -23.50
N VAL A 535 9.01 10.56 -23.28
CA VAL A 535 10.10 9.64 -23.65
C VAL A 535 10.75 9.14 -22.36
N VAL A 536 10.78 7.83 -22.15
CA VAL A 536 11.26 7.19 -20.92
C VAL A 536 12.41 6.23 -21.21
N ASN A 537 13.53 6.40 -20.53
CA ASN A 537 14.71 5.53 -20.62
C ASN A 537 14.75 4.59 -19.40
N LEU A 538 14.19 3.41 -19.55
CA LEU A 538 13.96 2.46 -18.45
C LEU A 538 15.25 1.92 -17.82
N GLU A 539 16.33 1.81 -18.59
CA GLU A 539 17.64 1.35 -18.13
C GLU A 539 18.27 2.26 -17.07
N ARG A 540 17.78 3.51 -16.97
CA ARG A 540 18.28 4.47 -15.98
C ARG A 540 17.69 4.26 -14.59
N ALA A 541 16.57 3.52 -14.49
CA ALA A 541 15.92 3.27 -13.20
C ALA A 541 16.88 2.54 -12.23
N PRO A 542 17.04 3.03 -10.99
CA PRO A 542 17.85 2.35 -10.00
C PRO A 542 17.21 1.00 -9.64
N LEU A 543 17.95 -0.10 -9.74
CA LEU A 543 17.45 -1.45 -9.49
C LEU A 543 17.92 -1.97 -8.13
N LYS A 544 17.05 -2.71 -7.43
CA LYS A 544 17.39 -3.45 -6.19
C LYS A 544 18.37 -4.59 -6.51
N TYR A 545 18.21 -5.22 -7.67
CA TYR A 545 19.05 -6.33 -8.17
C TYR A 545 18.97 -6.40 -9.69
N GLN A 546 19.93 -7.05 -10.31
CA GLN A 546 19.97 -7.24 -11.76
C GLN A 546 18.96 -8.29 -12.23
N GLY A 547 18.63 -8.25 -13.54
CA GLY A 547 17.83 -9.28 -14.20
C GLY A 547 16.34 -8.96 -14.28
N LEU A 548 15.92 -7.72 -13.98
CA LEU A 548 14.60 -7.23 -14.34
C LEU A 548 14.52 -6.98 -15.85
N THR A 549 13.39 -7.33 -16.44
CA THR A 549 13.07 -6.96 -17.83
C THR A 549 12.61 -5.49 -17.89
N PRO A 550 12.65 -4.84 -19.06
CA PRO A 550 12.09 -3.51 -19.24
C PRO A 550 10.62 -3.41 -18.81
N THR A 551 9.82 -4.43 -19.11
CA THR A 551 8.42 -4.53 -18.69
C THR A 551 8.30 -4.58 -17.17
N GLU A 552 9.08 -5.44 -16.49
CA GLU A 552 9.09 -5.51 -15.02
C GLU A 552 9.51 -4.18 -14.38
N VAL A 553 10.48 -3.46 -14.97
CA VAL A 553 10.88 -2.13 -14.48
C VAL A 553 9.74 -1.12 -14.61
N TRP A 554 9.00 -1.19 -15.73
CA TRP A 554 7.94 -0.24 -16.08
C TRP A 554 6.70 -0.37 -15.20
N ILE A 555 6.26 -1.62 -14.94
CA ILE A 555 5.04 -1.91 -14.17
C ILE A 555 5.29 -2.24 -12.70
N SER A 556 6.55 -2.27 -12.25
CA SER A 556 6.87 -2.53 -10.84
C SER A 556 6.22 -1.51 -9.93
N GLU A 557 5.59 -1.98 -8.87
CA GLU A 557 4.99 -1.16 -7.82
C GLU A 557 5.92 -1.04 -6.59
N ALA A 558 7.24 -1.13 -6.79
CA ALA A 558 8.20 -0.91 -5.71
C ALA A 558 7.92 0.41 -5.01
N GLN A 559 7.88 0.35 -3.68
CA GLN A 559 7.42 1.45 -2.83
C GLN A 559 8.43 2.61 -2.76
N GLU A 560 8.09 3.69 -2.06
CA GLU A 560 8.92 4.87 -1.75
C GLU A 560 9.39 5.68 -2.96
N ARG A 561 8.75 5.54 -4.12
CA ARG A 561 9.10 6.30 -5.33
C ARG A 561 8.09 7.40 -5.59
N MET A 562 8.60 8.58 -5.94
CA MET A 562 7.82 9.73 -6.35
C MET A 562 8.32 10.21 -7.72
N VAL A 563 7.40 10.59 -8.60
CA VAL A 563 7.70 11.10 -9.96
C VAL A 563 7.43 12.60 -10.00
N LEU A 564 8.40 13.37 -10.48
CA LEU A 564 8.36 14.83 -10.55
C LEU A 564 8.59 15.32 -11.99
N SER A 565 7.89 16.39 -12.36
CA SER A 565 8.18 17.19 -13.57
C SER A 565 9.11 18.34 -13.19
N VAL A 566 10.35 18.31 -13.67
CA VAL A 566 11.41 19.23 -13.23
C VAL A 566 12.06 19.93 -14.42
N ALA A 567 12.10 21.26 -14.38
CA ALA A 567 12.85 22.03 -15.38
C ALA A 567 14.34 21.69 -15.33
N VAL A 568 15.00 21.58 -16.49
CA VAL A 568 16.43 21.25 -16.59
C VAL A 568 17.29 22.17 -15.71
N ALA A 569 16.95 23.46 -15.63
CA ALA A 569 17.67 24.43 -14.81
C ALA A 569 17.64 24.14 -13.29
N ASN A 570 16.65 23.40 -12.81
CA ASN A 570 16.46 23.11 -11.38
C ASN A 570 17.10 21.77 -10.93
N ILE A 571 17.53 20.92 -11.88
CA ILE A 571 18.03 19.57 -11.57
C ILE A 571 19.22 19.60 -10.60
N ALA A 572 20.19 20.49 -10.84
CA ALA A 572 21.38 20.57 -9.99
C ALA A 572 21.03 20.98 -8.53
N ALA A 573 20.09 21.91 -8.36
CA ALA A 573 19.62 22.30 -7.04
C ALA A 573 18.84 21.18 -6.34
N LEU A 574 17.99 20.46 -7.07
CA LEU A 574 17.24 19.32 -6.56
C LEU A 574 18.19 18.16 -6.19
N GLN A 575 19.19 17.86 -7.05
CA GLN A 575 20.20 16.84 -6.75
C GLN A 575 20.93 17.14 -5.44
N LYS A 576 21.34 18.39 -5.24
CA LYS A 576 22.00 18.79 -3.98
C LYS A 576 21.13 18.53 -2.77
N LEU A 577 19.83 18.88 -2.82
CA LEU A 577 18.91 18.59 -1.72
C LEU A 577 18.74 17.07 -1.50
N CYS A 578 18.65 16.31 -2.57
CA CYS A 578 18.60 14.84 -2.47
C CYS A 578 19.85 14.25 -1.82
N ASP A 579 21.04 14.75 -2.17
CA ASP A 579 22.31 14.33 -1.57
C ASP A 579 22.36 14.68 -0.08
N ASP A 580 21.94 15.89 0.29
CA ASP A 580 21.89 16.36 1.68
C ASP A 580 20.96 15.47 2.55
N HIS A 581 19.86 14.95 1.98
CA HIS A 581 18.92 14.04 2.64
C HIS A 581 19.24 12.55 2.44
N GLY A 582 20.23 12.21 1.61
CA GLY A 582 20.57 10.82 1.25
C GLY A 582 19.45 10.12 0.50
N VAL A 583 18.85 10.83 -0.47
CA VAL A 583 17.78 10.35 -1.37
C VAL A 583 18.36 10.10 -2.75
N THR A 584 18.01 8.96 -3.36
CA THR A 584 18.37 8.69 -4.75
C THR A 584 17.51 9.52 -5.68
N LEU A 585 18.17 10.22 -6.62
CA LEU A 585 17.52 10.92 -7.74
C LEU A 585 17.87 10.20 -9.04
N CYS A 586 16.89 10.00 -9.88
CA CYS A 586 17.06 9.42 -11.22
C CYS A 586 16.33 10.24 -12.27
N ASP A 587 17.00 10.56 -13.36
CA ASP A 587 16.42 11.19 -14.54
C ASP A 587 16.04 10.11 -15.57
N LEU A 588 14.74 9.77 -15.63
CA LEU A 588 14.21 8.75 -16.54
C LEU A 588 13.97 9.23 -17.95
N GLY A 589 13.92 10.55 -18.20
CA GLY A 589 13.59 11.02 -19.55
C GLY A 589 12.96 12.41 -19.57
N GLU A 590 12.05 12.61 -20.50
CA GLU A 590 11.49 13.93 -20.77
C GLU A 590 9.99 13.88 -21.06
N PHE A 591 9.24 14.84 -20.53
CA PHE A 591 7.84 15.06 -20.86
C PHE A 591 7.71 15.86 -22.15
N GLY A 592 6.75 15.47 -22.99
CA GLY A 592 6.44 16.10 -24.25
C GLY A 592 7.00 15.34 -25.45
N THR A 593 6.11 14.96 -26.35
CA THR A 593 6.43 14.39 -27.67
C THR A 593 5.59 15.08 -28.74
N PRO A 594 6.08 15.20 -29.98
CA PRO A 594 5.36 15.94 -31.03
C PRO A 594 3.94 15.42 -31.31
N ASN A 595 3.72 14.12 -31.15
CA ASN A 595 2.46 13.44 -31.47
C ASN A 595 1.70 12.96 -30.22
N LYS A 596 2.02 13.44 -29.02
CA LYS A 596 1.47 12.95 -27.77
C LYS A 596 1.62 11.42 -27.64
N GLU A 597 2.81 10.93 -27.80
CA GLU A 597 3.11 9.50 -27.70
C GLU A 597 3.89 9.22 -26.41
N LEU A 598 3.65 8.08 -25.82
CA LEU A 598 4.49 7.47 -24.81
C LEU A 598 5.51 6.59 -25.53
N ILE A 599 6.79 6.88 -25.39
CA ILE A 599 7.90 6.16 -26.03
C ILE A 599 8.78 5.57 -24.93
N LEU A 600 8.89 4.24 -24.91
CA LEU A 600 9.66 3.50 -23.92
C LEU A 600 10.95 2.98 -24.57
N LEU A 601 12.09 3.32 -23.97
CA LEU A 601 13.42 2.97 -24.46
C LEU A 601 14.18 2.11 -23.46
N TRP A 602 15.08 1.27 -23.95
CA TRP A 602 16.11 0.57 -23.18
C TRP A 602 17.44 0.60 -23.96
N ASN A 603 18.43 1.35 -23.49
CA ASN A 603 19.69 1.60 -24.21
C ASN A 603 19.44 1.98 -25.68
N ASP A 604 18.62 3.00 -25.90
CA ASP A 604 18.19 3.52 -27.21
C ASP A 604 17.34 2.55 -28.07
N LEU A 605 17.11 1.30 -27.63
CA LEU A 605 16.19 0.38 -28.28
C LEU A 605 14.74 0.71 -27.89
N GLU A 606 13.88 0.96 -28.87
CA GLU A 606 12.47 1.20 -28.64
C GLU A 606 11.76 -0.09 -28.20
N MET A 607 11.36 -0.13 -26.92
CA MET A 607 10.66 -1.23 -26.31
C MET A 607 9.14 -1.15 -26.52
N GLY A 608 8.58 0.05 -26.59
CA GLY A 608 7.16 0.28 -26.79
C GLY A 608 6.85 1.69 -27.22
N ARG A 609 5.71 1.86 -27.91
CA ARG A 609 5.17 3.15 -28.36
C ARG A 609 3.65 3.11 -28.36
N LEU A 610 3.04 4.02 -27.62
CA LEU A 610 1.59 4.13 -27.47
C LEU A 610 1.13 5.57 -27.71
N SER A 611 0.01 5.74 -28.38
CA SER A 611 -0.69 7.03 -28.42
C SER A 611 -1.31 7.30 -27.04
N MET A 612 -1.08 8.49 -26.48
CA MET A 612 -1.73 8.90 -25.24
C MET A 612 -3.24 9.03 -25.42
N ASP A 613 -3.69 9.44 -26.59
CA ASP A 613 -5.14 9.50 -26.89
C ASP A 613 -5.80 8.12 -26.87
N PHE A 614 -5.10 7.05 -27.28
CA PHE A 614 -5.60 5.70 -27.16
C PHE A 614 -5.48 5.16 -25.74
N LEU A 615 -4.39 5.44 -25.06
CA LEU A 615 -4.16 4.99 -23.69
C LEU A 615 -5.24 5.53 -22.73
N ASP A 616 -5.62 6.80 -22.88
CA ASP A 616 -6.63 7.47 -22.04
C ASP A 616 -8.06 7.28 -22.55
N GLY A 617 -8.30 7.37 -23.86
CA GLY A 617 -9.63 7.38 -24.48
C GLY A 617 -10.05 6.10 -25.19
N GLY A 618 -9.17 5.10 -25.31
CA GLY A 618 -9.43 3.85 -26.01
C GLY A 618 -10.22 2.81 -25.21
N LEU A 619 -10.37 3.00 -23.90
CA LEU A 619 -11.09 2.10 -23.01
C LEU A 619 -12.57 2.05 -23.39
N PRO A 620 -13.13 0.88 -23.73
CA PRO A 620 -14.58 0.73 -23.96
C PRO A 620 -15.39 1.10 -22.71
N ASN A 621 -16.51 1.76 -22.92
CA ASN A 621 -17.44 2.08 -21.83
C ASN A 621 -18.79 1.38 -22.06
N PRO A 622 -18.88 0.07 -21.78
CA PRO A 622 -20.13 -0.67 -21.94
C PRO A 622 -21.19 -0.21 -20.95
N VAL A 623 -22.46 -0.40 -21.32
CA VAL A 623 -23.58 -0.15 -20.40
C VAL A 623 -23.67 -1.32 -19.42
N ARG A 624 -23.56 -1.04 -18.13
CA ARG A 624 -23.77 -2.02 -17.06
C ARG A 624 -25.24 -2.00 -16.63
N GLU A 625 -25.81 -3.17 -16.39
CA GLU A 625 -27.17 -3.26 -15.86
C GLU A 625 -27.17 -3.32 -14.35
N ALA A 626 -27.97 -2.51 -13.72
CA ALA A 626 -28.23 -2.52 -12.29
C ALA A 626 -29.73 -2.63 -12.01
N VAL A 627 -30.10 -3.57 -11.16
CA VAL A 627 -31.50 -3.80 -10.81
C VAL A 627 -31.67 -3.67 -9.32
N TRP A 628 -32.51 -2.73 -8.89
CA TRP A 628 -32.94 -2.66 -7.51
C TRP A 628 -34.18 -3.55 -7.31
N ASP A 629 -34.04 -4.49 -6.41
CA ASP A 629 -35.12 -5.38 -5.99
C ASP A 629 -35.57 -4.94 -4.59
N GLY A 630 -36.83 -4.48 -4.46
CA GLY A 630 -37.36 -4.02 -3.18
C GLY A 630 -37.36 -5.07 -2.08
N ASP A 631 -37.29 -6.38 -2.44
CA ASP A 631 -37.15 -7.48 -1.49
C ASP A 631 -35.74 -7.60 -0.89
N TRP A 632 -34.79 -6.81 -1.38
CA TRP A 632 -33.44 -6.74 -0.82
C TRP A 632 -33.47 -6.43 0.68
N HIS A 633 -34.28 -5.47 1.10
CA HIS A 633 -34.47 -5.13 2.52
C HIS A 633 -34.96 -6.31 3.35
N ALA A 634 -35.92 -7.10 2.81
CA ALA A 634 -36.44 -8.26 3.51
C ALA A 634 -35.39 -9.37 3.70
N ARG A 635 -34.50 -9.52 2.73
CA ARG A 635 -33.41 -10.53 2.77
C ARG A 635 -32.30 -10.18 3.74
N TYR A 636 -32.02 -8.90 3.94
CA TYR A 636 -30.94 -8.40 4.75
C TYR A 636 -31.40 -7.57 5.95
N ALA A 637 -32.72 -7.49 6.18
CA ALA A 637 -33.23 -6.86 7.40
C ALA A 637 -32.52 -7.47 8.60
N PRO A 638 -32.02 -6.65 9.55
CA PRO A 638 -31.42 -7.20 10.76
C PRO A 638 -32.41 -8.18 11.37
N VAL A 639 -32.00 -9.41 11.55
CA VAL A 639 -32.78 -10.37 12.31
C VAL A 639 -33.06 -9.68 13.64
N THR A 640 -34.30 -9.22 13.85
CA THR A 640 -34.70 -8.73 15.15
C THR A 640 -34.34 -9.84 16.10
N ALA A 641 -33.35 -9.57 16.95
CA ALA A 641 -32.85 -10.59 17.87
C ALA A 641 -34.07 -11.20 18.55
N PRO A 642 -34.28 -12.52 18.48
CA PRO A 642 -35.40 -13.12 19.20
C PRO A 642 -35.28 -12.59 20.59
N SER A 643 -36.39 -12.17 21.19
CA SER A 643 -36.47 -11.79 22.60
C SER A 643 -36.26 -13.06 23.48
N GLN A 644 -35.11 -13.71 23.30
CA GLN A 644 -34.67 -14.74 24.22
C GLN A 644 -34.46 -13.98 25.53
N LYS A 645 -35.38 -14.23 26.48
CA LYS A 645 -35.10 -13.97 27.88
C LYS A 645 -33.80 -14.66 28.18
N ARG A 646 -32.68 -13.94 28.17
CA ARG A 646 -31.41 -14.46 28.62
C ARG A 646 -31.63 -14.91 30.08
N SER A 647 -31.27 -16.13 30.38
CA SER A 647 -31.36 -16.72 31.72
C SER A 647 -30.40 -16.09 32.72
N GLY A 648 -29.56 -15.15 32.31
CA GLY A 648 -28.58 -14.43 33.13
C GLY A 648 -29.10 -13.11 33.68
N GLY A 649 -28.60 -12.69 34.81
CA GLY A 649 -28.90 -11.39 35.42
C GLY A 649 -28.31 -10.21 34.63
N MET A 650 -28.70 -9.00 35.02
CA MET A 650 -28.22 -7.73 34.39
C MET A 650 -26.68 -7.63 34.42
N LEU A 651 -26.04 -8.06 35.51
CA LEU A 651 -24.59 -8.04 35.64
C LEU A 651 -23.91 -8.97 34.61
N GLU A 652 -24.44 -10.20 34.44
CA GLU A 652 -23.91 -11.13 33.43
C GLU A 652 -24.05 -10.60 32.02
N THR A 653 -25.18 -9.94 31.71
CA THR A 653 -25.42 -9.28 30.43
C THR A 653 -24.43 -8.11 30.20
N LEU A 654 -24.20 -7.29 31.22
CA LEU A 654 -23.24 -6.20 31.17
C LEU A 654 -21.82 -6.73 30.96
N CYS A 655 -21.41 -7.74 31.71
CA CYS A 655 -20.08 -8.36 31.55
C CYS A 655 -19.91 -8.96 30.15
N ALA A 656 -20.93 -9.63 29.63
CA ALA A 656 -20.90 -10.18 28.26
C ALA A 656 -20.81 -9.08 27.18
N LEU A 657 -21.50 -7.96 27.37
CA LEU A 657 -21.38 -6.80 26.46
C LEU A 657 -19.97 -6.19 26.51
N LEU A 658 -19.43 -5.96 27.71
CA LEU A 658 -18.08 -5.41 27.88
C LEU A 658 -16.98 -6.34 27.35
N ALA A 659 -17.21 -7.65 27.38
CA ALA A 659 -16.31 -8.67 26.83
C ALA A 659 -16.47 -8.85 25.31
N HIS A 660 -17.55 -8.32 24.72
CA HIS A 660 -17.79 -8.47 23.28
C HIS A 660 -16.71 -7.77 22.47
N ALA A 661 -16.17 -8.45 21.45
CA ALA A 661 -15.02 -7.98 20.67
C ALA A 661 -15.19 -6.55 20.07
N ASN A 662 -16.42 -6.19 19.64
CA ASN A 662 -16.70 -4.86 19.10
C ASN A 662 -16.83 -3.76 20.18
N ILE A 663 -17.10 -4.12 21.44
CA ILE A 663 -17.30 -3.20 22.55
C ILE A 663 -16.08 -3.13 23.45
N GLY A 664 -15.41 -4.25 23.67
CA GLY A 664 -14.24 -4.38 24.52
C GLY A 664 -13.10 -3.41 24.13
N SER A 665 -12.27 -3.07 25.11
CA SER A 665 -11.19 -2.09 24.96
C SER A 665 -10.23 -2.42 23.81
N LYS A 666 -9.90 -1.43 23.01
CA LYS A 666 -8.86 -1.47 21.96
C LYS A 666 -7.56 -0.78 22.41
N ALA A 667 -7.40 -0.50 23.69
CA ALA A 667 -6.24 0.23 24.24
C ALA A 667 -4.89 -0.39 23.84
N TRP A 668 -4.82 -1.73 23.69
CA TRP A 668 -3.60 -2.42 23.26
C TRP A 668 -3.20 -2.08 21.82
N ILE A 669 -4.16 -1.76 20.95
CA ILE A 669 -3.92 -1.26 19.58
C ILE A 669 -3.50 0.20 19.66
N ILE A 670 -4.33 1.04 20.26
CA ILE A 670 -4.15 2.49 20.31
C ILE A 670 -2.77 2.85 20.88
N ARG A 671 -2.33 2.17 21.94
CA ARG A 671 -1.05 2.43 22.63
C ARG A 671 0.19 2.00 21.84
N GLN A 672 0.05 1.37 20.68
CA GLN A 672 1.17 1.02 19.82
C GLN A 672 1.53 2.13 18.83
N TYR A 673 0.61 3.07 18.58
CA TYR A 673 0.81 4.18 17.66
C TYR A 673 1.30 5.42 18.38
N ASP A 674 2.14 6.18 17.70
CA ASP A 674 2.54 7.51 18.16
C ASP A 674 1.39 8.50 17.96
N HIS A 675 1.03 9.24 19.00
CA HIS A 675 -0.09 10.18 18.95
C HIS A 675 0.36 11.64 18.98
N GLU A 676 1.57 11.91 19.44
CA GLU A 676 2.07 13.25 19.80
C GLU A 676 3.28 13.67 18.97
N VAL A 677 3.79 12.79 18.15
CA VAL A 677 4.85 13.11 17.19
C VAL A 677 4.39 14.29 16.31
N GLN A 678 5.26 15.21 15.97
CA GLN A 678 5.03 16.53 15.37
C GLN A 678 4.48 17.61 16.36
N GLY A 679 4.06 17.26 17.59
CA GLY A 679 3.64 18.22 18.59
C GLY A 679 2.33 18.96 18.31
N THR A 680 1.45 18.41 17.49
CA THR A 680 0.22 19.07 17.02
C THR A 680 -1.05 18.60 17.73
N SER A 681 -0.99 17.53 18.54
CA SER A 681 -2.17 16.93 19.18
C SER A 681 -2.72 17.79 20.31
N VAL A 682 -3.97 18.22 20.18
CA VAL A 682 -4.74 18.94 21.20
C VAL A 682 -5.66 18.00 21.98
N ILE A 683 -6.43 17.17 21.26
CA ILE A 683 -7.22 16.09 21.82
C ILE A 683 -6.67 14.77 21.25
N LYS A 684 -6.17 13.92 22.15
CA LYS A 684 -5.54 12.63 21.83
C LYS A 684 -6.59 11.53 21.67
N PRO A 685 -6.21 10.36 21.10
CA PRO A 685 -7.12 9.22 20.99
C PRO A 685 -7.62 8.68 22.34
N LEU A 686 -6.80 8.81 23.40
CA LEU A 686 -7.14 8.41 24.76
C LEU A 686 -7.22 9.64 25.64
N VAL A 687 -8.38 9.87 26.25
CA VAL A 687 -8.70 11.08 27.01
C VAL A 687 -9.17 10.78 28.44
N GLY A 688 -9.14 11.80 29.27
CA GLY A 688 -9.60 11.74 30.65
C GLY A 688 -8.69 10.94 31.59
N LYS A 689 -9.06 10.89 32.87
CA LYS A 689 -8.29 10.27 33.96
C LYS A 689 -8.01 8.77 33.72
N PHE A 690 -8.93 8.09 33.06
CA PHE A 690 -8.87 6.63 32.84
C PHE A 690 -8.35 6.26 31.45
N GLY A 691 -7.98 7.24 30.60
CA GLY A 691 -7.50 6.98 29.25
C GLY A 691 -8.55 6.28 28.39
N ALA A 692 -9.79 6.74 28.43
CA ALA A 692 -10.86 6.22 27.58
C ALA A 692 -10.73 6.73 26.13
N PRO A 693 -11.14 5.97 25.11
CA PRO A 693 -11.20 6.47 23.74
C PRO A 693 -12.12 7.69 23.63
N GLY A 694 -11.68 8.71 22.87
CA GLY A 694 -12.52 9.86 22.50
C GLY A 694 -13.25 9.60 21.18
N ASP A 695 -14.33 10.35 20.93
CA ASP A 695 -15.11 10.25 19.67
C ASP A 695 -14.37 10.89 18.49
N ALA A 696 -13.48 11.84 18.76
CA ALA A 696 -12.65 12.49 17.75
C ALA A 696 -11.29 12.87 18.33
N ALA A 697 -10.29 12.98 17.46
CA ALA A 697 -9.04 13.64 17.75
C ALA A 697 -9.07 15.08 17.25
N VAL A 698 -8.32 15.98 17.88
CA VAL A 698 -8.16 17.37 17.43
C VAL A 698 -6.69 17.71 17.34
N LEU A 699 -6.29 18.27 16.21
CA LEU A 699 -4.94 18.74 15.93
C LEU A 699 -4.92 20.24 15.71
N GLN A 700 -3.83 20.89 16.13
CA GLN A 700 -3.47 22.25 15.79
C GLN A 700 -2.24 22.22 14.88
N PRO A 701 -2.42 22.13 13.53
CA PRO A 701 -1.31 21.88 12.62
C PRO A 701 -0.32 23.04 12.49
N LEU A 702 -0.73 24.25 12.82
CA LEU A 702 0.07 25.48 12.77
C LEU A 702 0.19 26.07 14.17
N ALA A 703 1.39 26.12 14.72
CA ALA A 703 1.65 26.57 16.11
C ALA A 703 1.19 28.01 16.40
N HIS A 704 1.17 28.86 15.36
CA HIS A 704 0.75 30.26 15.48
C HIS A 704 -0.75 30.49 15.21
N SER A 705 -1.49 29.47 14.84
CA SER A 705 -2.93 29.54 14.55
C SER A 705 -3.74 28.95 15.71
N THR A 706 -4.90 29.53 15.99
CA THR A 706 -5.89 28.98 16.94
C THR A 706 -6.89 28.03 16.25
N ARG A 707 -6.78 27.84 14.94
CA ARG A 707 -7.59 26.89 14.18
C ARG A 707 -7.10 25.47 14.37
N GLY A 708 -8.03 24.53 14.42
CA GLY A 708 -7.73 23.10 14.56
C GLY A 708 -8.47 22.27 13.52
N VAL A 709 -8.06 21.01 13.42
CA VAL A 709 -8.68 19.98 12.61
C VAL A 709 -9.23 18.92 13.53
N SER A 710 -10.53 18.62 13.42
CA SER A 710 -11.16 17.49 14.08
C SER A 710 -11.23 16.32 13.12
N ILE A 711 -10.78 15.14 13.57
CA ILE A 711 -10.79 13.89 12.80
C ILE A 711 -11.63 12.88 13.56
N ALA A 712 -12.69 12.39 12.91
CA ALA A 712 -13.59 11.37 13.43
C ALA A 712 -13.90 10.35 12.35
N ASN A 713 -14.29 9.15 12.75
CA ASN A 713 -14.77 8.11 11.83
C ASN A 713 -16.03 7.44 12.37
N GLY A 714 -16.85 6.91 11.47
CA GLY A 714 -18.00 6.08 11.77
C GLY A 714 -18.02 4.82 10.94
N LEU A 715 -18.64 3.76 11.43
CA LEU A 715 -18.67 2.46 10.80
C LEU A 715 -19.99 1.73 11.08
N ALA A 716 -20.68 1.32 10.02
CA ALA A 716 -21.98 0.67 10.11
C ALA A 716 -22.08 -0.59 9.22
N THR A 717 -21.10 -1.49 9.27
CA THR A 717 -21.03 -2.72 8.44
C THR A 717 -22.26 -3.62 8.60
N GLY A 718 -22.91 -3.61 9.74
CA GLY A 718 -24.15 -4.36 10.01
C GLY A 718 -25.37 -3.89 9.21
N LEU A 719 -25.30 -2.71 8.59
CA LEU A 719 -26.37 -2.10 7.80
C LEU A 719 -26.10 -2.13 6.29
N ALA A 720 -25.15 -2.92 5.83
CA ALA A 720 -24.77 -3.01 4.40
C ALA A 720 -25.91 -3.42 3.46
N ALA A 721 -27.01 -3.97 4.00
CA ALA A 721 -28.21 -4.29 3.24
C ALA A 721 -28.95 -3.04 2.73
N ASP A 722 -28.80 -1.91 3.40
CA ASP A 722 -29.38 -0.63 3.01
C ASP A 722 -28.30 0.46 3.02
N PRO A 723 -27.67 0.75 1.86
CA PRO A 723 -26.64 1.76 1.77
C PRO A 723 -27.07 3.17 2.21
N TYR A 724 -28.33 3.51 2.04
CA TYR A 724 -28.88 4.79 2.50
C TYR A 724 -28.89 4.89 4.03
N ILE A 725 -29.46 3.88 4.70
CA ILE A 725 -29.47 3.83 6.17
C ILE A 725 -28.04 3.70 6.70
N MET A 726 -27.20 2.86 6.07
CA MET A 726 -25.81 2.71 6.43
C MET A 726 -25.04 4.04 6.40
N THR A 727 -25.36 4.93 5.47
CA THR A 727 -24.72 6.25 5.37
C THR A 727 -25.17 7.23 6.44
N LEU A 728 -26.39 7.07 6.98
CA LEU A 728 -26.96 7.99 7.98
C LEU A 728 -26.54 7.66 9.42
N VAL A 729 -26.10 6.44 9.68
CA VAL A 729 -25.86 5.95 11.05
C VAL A 729 -24.45 6.26 11.59
N PRO A 730 -23.36 6.19 10.80
CA PRO A 730 -21.99 6.42 11.29
C PRO A 730 -21.73 7.82 11.84
#